data_50b07aac7413df40f707cfcd1fdff6e2
#
_entry.id   50b07aac7413df40f707cfcd1fdff6e2
#
_cell.length_a   1.000
_cell.length_b   1.000
_cell.length_c   1.000
_cell.angle_alpha   90.00
_cell.angle_beta   90.00
_cell.angle_gamma   90.00
#
_symmetry.space_group_name_H-M   'P 1'
#
loop_
_entity.id
_entity.type
_entity.pdbx_description
1 polymer ?
#
loop_
_entity_poly.entity_id
_entity_poly.type
_entity_poly.pdbx_seq_one_letter_code
_entity_poly.pdbx_strand_id
1 'polypeptide(L)'
;MTAGPDPGGRSYDYIVVGSGAGGGPLAARLAESGMRVLLLEAGAEGARGPDSDDYTVPAFHGLATEDPAMSWQFFVRHYADLKQQERDKKYVAARDGVFYPRAATLGGCTAHNAMITVYPHAEDWDGIAALTGDRSWAATNMRAYFERLENCGYWPRPWRRPANPVLAALVTHLPLVSERFKNEARHGFNGWLSTSLADPKLAVIDAGIRGILLDAAAKNLEEFLGRPLEPLEGLGGWVDPNDWRVRNLPEGLWQIPLAVRGGRRNGSRERIRDVARRFPDRLDVRTGCLVTRVLLDERLAATGVEYIDAQHAYWCDARPARGAMPPRLEAYASREVVLAGGAFNTPQLLKLSGIGPRQELDRFGIRVRLELPGVGLNLQDRYEVGVVSRMRRDFSLLRGDRFRPPGPGEKPDPAFREWQSGKGIYATNGSLAAIVRRSRRGLPAPDLFVFGLPARFEGYYPGYSAGLEQHHDYFTWAVLKAHTVNRAGEVLLRSDDPREPPHIVFHYFDEGTGTEGADLDAVVEGVRIARDVMRRAGDLVAEEVSPGPSVQTGEELRDWVRDQAWGHHASCTCPIGPASDPGSVVDSRFRVHGATRLRIVDASVFPRIPGFFIVTSVYMLAEKASDVILQDARS
;
A
#
# COMPACT_ATOMS: atom_id res chain seq x y z
N MET A 1 -22.96 15.35 -26.43
CA MET A 1 -23.00 14.12 -27.26
C MET A 1 -23.57 13.02 -26.38
N THR A 2 -24.59 12.31 -26.83
CA THR A 2 -25.14 11.15 -26.13
C THR A 2 -24.09 10.01 -26.18
N ALA A 3 -23.85 9.35 -25.04
CA ALA A 3 -22.95 8.21 -24.97
C ALA A 3 -23.51 7.05 -25.82
N GLY A 4 -22.62 6.35 -26.52
CA GLY A 4 -22.97 5.17 -27.30
C GLY A 4 -22.97 3.90 -26.44
N PRO A 5 -23.67 2.83 -26.87
CA PRO A 5 -23.63 1.55 -26.18
C PRO A 5 -22.22 0.94 -26.23
N ASP A 6 -21.93 0.09 -25.22
CA ASP A 6 -20.68 -0.69 -25.15
C ASP A 6 -20.44 -1.48 -26.47
N PRO A 7 -19.28 -1.33 -27.12
CA PRO A 7 -18.97 -2.01 -28.38
C PRO A 7 -19.07 -3.54 -28.34
N GLY A 8 -18.98 -4.13 -27.13
CA GLY A 8 -19.01 -5.58 -26.94
C GLY A 8 -20.41 -6.21 -26.84
N GLY A 9 -21.48 -5.42 -26.64
CA GLY A 9 -22.87 -5.91 -26.48
C GLY A 9 -23.05 -6.96 -25.37
N ARG A 10 -22.05 -7.14 -24.48
CA ARG A 10 -22.05 -8.13 -23.40
C ARG A 10 -22.83 -7.60 -22.19
N SER A 11 -23.57 -8.46 -21.54
CA SER A 11 -24.25 -8.18 -20.27
C SER A 11 -23.36 -8.63 -19.12
N TYR A 12 -23.10 -7.75 -18.15
CA TYR A 12 -22.30 -8.03 -16.95
C TYR A 12 -23.18 -8.09 -15.70
N ASP A 13 -22.81 -8.95 -14.76
CA ASP A 13 -23.42 -8.95 -13.43
C ASP A 13 -22.85 -7.79 -12.58
N TYR A 14 -21.53 -7.58 -12.66
CA TYR A 14 -20.81 -6.56 -11.93
C TYR A 14 -19.88 -5.76 -12.84
N ILE A 15 -19.77 -4.46 -12.56
CA ILE A 15 -18.71 -3.61 -13.09
C ILE A 15 -17.82 -3.20 -11.93
N VAL A 16 -16.52 -3.47 -12.03
CA VAL A 16 -15.50 -3.06 -11.06
C VAL A 16 -14.63 -1.99 -11.68
N VAL A 17 -14.53 -0.84 -11.03
CA VAL A 17 -13.77 0.33 -11.51
C VAL A 17 -12.47 0.45 -10.75
N GLY A 18 -11.33 0.17 -11.41
CA GLY A 18 -9.99 0.13 -10.84
C GLY A 18 -9.52 -1.29 -10.52
N SER A 19 -8.31 -1.60 -10.97
CA SER A 19 -7.68 -2.93 -10.89
C SER A 19 -6.71 -3.10 -9.72
N GLY A 20 -6.63 -2.12 -8.81
CA GLY A 20 -5.71 -2.10 -7.68
C GLY A 20 -5.93 -3.22 -6.66
N ALA A 21 -5.34 -3.05 -5.47
CA ALA A 21 -5.40 -4.03 -4.38
C ALA A 21 -6.83 -4.37 -3.91
N GLY A 22 -7.78 -3.44 -4.09
CA GLY A 22 -9.21 -3.67 -3.80
C GLY A 22 -9.92 -4.37 -4.95
N GLY A 23 -10.00 -3.69 -6.10
CA GLY A 23 -10.83 -4.13 -7.22
C GLY A 23 -10.33 -5.38 -7.93
N GLY A 24 -9.02 -5.55 -8.11
CA GLY A 24 -8.48 -6.69 -8.83
C GLY A 24 -8.78 -8.05 -8.17
N PRO A 25 -8.43 -8.27 -6.89
CA PRO A 25 -8.78 -9.50 -6.19
C PRO A 25 -10.28 -9.72 -6.07
N LEU A 26 -11.06 -8.64 -5.87
CA LEU A 26 -12.53 -8.70 -5.84
C LEU A 26 -13.09 -9.20 -7.17
N ALA A 27 -12.73 -8.57 -8.30
CA ALA A 27 -13.18 -8.95 -9.63
C ALA A 27 -12.82 -10.42 -9.94
N ALA A 28 -11.59 -10.80 -9.60
CA ALA A 28 -11.12 -12.18 -9.75
C ALA A 28 -11.98 -13.18 -8.94
N ARG A 29 -12.29 -12.85 -7.67
CA ARG A 29 -13.09 -13.71 -6.80
C ARG A 29 -14.54 -13.84 -7.28
N LEU A 30 -15.15 -12.77 -7.73
CA LEU A 30 -16.50 -12.78 -8.30
C LEU A 30 -16.55 -13.64 -9.56
N ALA A 31 -15.57 -13.52 -10.45
CA ALA A 31 -15.48 -14.33 -11.66
C ALA A 31 -15.29 -15.83 -11.36
N GLU A 32 -14.43 -16.19 -10.40
CA GLU A 32 -14.28 -17.58 -9.93
C GLU A 32 -15.59 -18.15 -9.37
N SER A 33 -16.43 -17.29 -8.79
CA SER A 33 -17.74 -17.68 -8.23
C SER A 33 -18.85 -17.77 -9.28
N GLY A 34 -18.54 -17.59 -10.56
CA GLY A 34 -19.48 -17.77 -11.67
C GLY A 34 -20.13 -16.48 -12.19
N MET A 35 -19.81 -15.32 -11.62
CA MET A 35 -20.35 -14.03 -12.05
C MET A 35 -19.62 -13.51 -13.30
N ARG A 36 -20.32 -12.76 -14.15
CA ARG A 36 -19.74 -12.04 -15.28
C ARG A 36 -19.34 -10.65 -14.83
N VAL A 37 -18.05 -10.36 -14.90
CA VAL A 37 -17.44 -9.13 -14.35
C VAL A 37 -16.73 -8.37 -15.45
N LEU A 38 -17.04 -7.08 -15.59
CA LEU A 38 -16.24 -6.11 -16.34
C LEU A 38 -15.32 -5.38 -15.36
N LEU A 39 -14.02 -5.47 -15.59
CA LEU A 39 -13.00 -4.74 -14.85
C LEU A 39 -12.44 -3.63 -15.74
N LEU A 40 -12.68 -2.36 -15.36
CA LEU A 40 -12.19 -1.17 -16.06
C LEU A 40 -11.00 -0.57 -15.32
N GLU A 41 -9.88 -0.41 -16.03
CA GLU A 41 -8.66 0.21 -15.53
C GLU A 41 -8.30 1.41 -16.40
N ALA A 42 -8.08 2.57 -15.77
CA ALA A 42 -7.75 3.81 -16.50
C ALA A 42 -6.32 3.79 -17.04
N GLY A 43 -5.41 3.13 -16.32
CA GLY A 43 -4.03 2.93 -16.77
C GLY A 43 -3.92 1.95 -17.93
N ALA A 44 -2.93 2.14 -18.78
CA ALA A 44 -2.64 1.23 -19.87
C ALA A 44 -1.92 -0.03 -19.37
N GLU A 45 -1.99 -1.10 -20.10
CA GLU A 45 -1.06 -2.20 -19.95
C GLU A 45 0.28 -1.78 -20.57
N GLY A 46 1.25 -1.41 -19.71
CA GLY A 46 2.44 -0.64 -20.04
C GLY A 46 3.15 -1.06 -21.34
N ALA A 47 3.75 -0.09 -22.03
CA ALA A 47 4.34 -0.24 -23.38
C ALA A 47 5.44 -1.30 -23.52
N ARG A 48 6.04 -1.74 -22.43
CA ARG A 48 7.01 -2.86 -22.41
C ARG A 48 6.36 -4.19 -21.98
N GLY A 49 5.05 -4.20 -21.77
CA GLY A 49 4.31 -5.40 -21.41
C GLY A 49 4.53 -5.86 -19.95
N PRO A 50 3.92 -7.00 -19.58
CA PRO A 50 3.93 -7.53 -18.21
C PRO A 50 5.28 -8.04 -17.72
N ASP A 51 6.25 -8.14 -18.61
CA ASP A 51 7.56 -8.73 -18.35
C ASP A 51 8.66 -7.67 -18.36
N SER A 52 8.33 -6.37 -18.18
CA SER A 52 9.36 -5.35 -17.99
C SER A 52 10.13 -5.65 -16.70
N ASP A 53 11.44 -5.50 -16.75
CA ASP A 53 12.30 -5.75 -15.60
C ASP A 53 11.99 -4.77 -14.46
N ASP A 54 11.62 -3.50 -14.78
CA ASP A 54 11.23 -2.49 -13.80
C ASP A 54 10.01 -2.94 -12.97
N TYR A 55 9.04 -3.64 -13.60
CA TYR A 55 7.91 -4.24 -12.91
C TYR A 55 8.31 -5.50 -12.15
N THR A 56 9.06 -6.40 -12.81
CA THR A 56 9.23 -7.78 -12.39
C THR A 56 10.25 -7.94 -11.27
N VAL A 57 11.36 -7.17 -11.34
CA VAL A 57 12.47 -7.22 -10.39
C VAL A 57 12.11 -6.46 -9.11
N PRO A 58 12.02 -7.12 -7.96
CA PRO A 58 11.63 -6.46 -6.72
C PRO A 58 12.48 -5.24 -6.35
N ALA A 59 13.79 -5.29 -6.54
CA ALA A 59 14.69 -4.18 -6.23
C ALA A 59 14.46 -2.93 -7.10
N PHE A 60 13.79 -3.08 -8.25
CA PHE A 60 13.54 -1.97 -9.17
C PHE A 60 12.22 -1.24 -8.91
N HIS A 61 11.60 -1.46 -7.76
CA HIS A 61 10.34 -0.78 -7.40
C HIS A 61 10.47 0.75 -7.43
N GLY A 62 11.65 1.31 -7.14
CA GLY A 62 11.92 2.75 -7.27
C GLY A 62 11.81 3.22 -8.73
N LEU A 63 12.42 2.50 -9.68
CA LEU A 63 12.33 2.77 -11.11
C LEU A 63 10.88 2.66 -11.59
N ALA A 64 10.16 1.62 -11.15
CA ALA A 64 8.77 1.39 -11.52
C ALA A 64 7.84 2.55 -11.12
N THR A 65 8.11 3.26 -10.00
CA THR A 65 7.32 4.41 -9.58
C THR A 65 7.54 5.65 -10.44
N GLU A 66 8.65 5.72 -11.15
CA GLU A 66 9.00 6.82 -12.04
C GLU A 66 8.87 6.45 -13.53
N ASP A 67 8.58 5.17 -13.86
CA ASP A 67 8.35 4.75 -15.24
C ASP A 67 7.08 5.41 -15.80
N PRO A 68 7.20 6.26 -16.85
CA PRO A 68 6.06 6.94 -17.46
C PRO A 68 4.98 6.01 -18.01
N ALA A 69 5.32 4.74 -18.26
CA ALA A 69 4.36 3.73 -18.72
C ALA A 69 3.54 3.10 -17.57
N MET A 70 3.93 3.32 -16.32
CA MET A 70 3.32 2.68 -15.15
C MET A 70 2.89 3.66 -14.07
N SER A 71 3.25 4.95 -14.15
CA SER A 71 3.05 5.90 -13.05
C SER A 71 2.25 7.13 -13.45
N TRP A 72 1.23 7.45 -12.64
CA TRP A 72 0.56 8.74 -12.63
C TRP A 72 1.45 9.80 -11.98
N GLN A 73 1.47 10.98 -12.57
CA GLN A 73 2.22 12.15 -12.09
C GLN A 73 1.36 13.01 -11.13
N PHE A 74 0.91 12.42 -10.01
CA PHE A 74 0.25 13.21 -8.97
C PHE A 74 1.25 14.10 -8.25
N PHE A 75 0.82 15.34 -8.01
CA PHE A 75 1.49 16.28 -7.13
C PHE A 75 0.48 16.76 -6.08
N VAL A 76 0.83 16.60 -4.82
CA VAL A 76 -0.05 16.86 -3.68
C VAL A 76 0.53 17.95 -2.80
N ARG A 77 -0.31 18.66 -2.07
CA ARG A 77 0.14 19.57 -1.03
C ARG A 77 0.20 18.86 0.32
N HIS A 78 1.31 19.00 1.02
CA HIS A 78 1.42 18.59 2.41
C HIS A 78 0.79 19.64 3.32
N TYR A 79 0.88 20.92 2.93
CA TYR A 79 0.36 22.06 3.67
C TYR A 79 -0.55 22.95 2.81
N ALA A 80 -1.59 23.52 3.41
CA ALA A 80 -2.39 24.57 2.80
C ALA A 80 -1.67 25.92 2.86
N ASP A 81 -0.94 26.20 3.96
CA ASP A 81 -0.08 27.38 4.09
C ASP A 81 1.07 27.31 3.09
N LEU A 82 1.11 28.27 2.16
CA LEU A 82 2.08 28.27 1.07
C LEU A 82 3.53 28.45 1.57
N LYS A 83 3.73 29.25 2.63
CA LYS A 83 5.07 29.49 3.17
C LYS A 83 5.66 28.21 3.77
N GLN A 84 4.83 27.44 4.48
CA GLN A 84 5.26 26.15 5.01
C GLN A 84 5.44 25.14 3.88
N GLN A 85 4.56 25.13 2.87
CA GLN A 85 4.68 24.24 1.72
C GLN A 85 5.98 24.50 0.93
N GLU A 86 6.40 25.74 0.75
CA GLU A 86 7.64 26.12 0.06
C GLU A 86 8.90 25.72 0.83
N ARG A 87 8.81 25.49 2.14
CA ARG A 87 9.92 24.94 2.95
C ARG A 87 10.12 23.44 2.74
N ASP A 88 9.09 22.73 2.31
CA ASP A 88 9.20 21.30 2.02
C ASP A 88 10.24 21.06 0.90
N LYS A 89 11.28 20.30 1.24
CA LYS A 89 12.44 20.07 0.33
C LYS A 89 12.09 19.27 -0.93
N LYS A 90 10.90 18.68 -0.97
CA LYS A 90 10.39 17.92 -2.11
C LYS A 90 9.37 18.70 -2.93
N TYR A 91 9.06 19.94 -2.53
CA TYR A 91 8.11 20.78 -3.23
C TYR A 91 8.61 21.19 -4.62
N VAL A 92 7.79 20.95 -5.62
CA VAL A 92 8.04 21.32 -7.01
C VAL A 92 7.11 22.49 -7.38
N ALA A 93 7.63 23.71 -7.32
CA ALA A 93 6.84 24.94 -7.54
C ALA A 93 6.08 24.95 -8.89
N ALA A 94 6.71 24.44 -9.96
CA ALA A 94 6.08 24.35 -11.30
C ALA A 94 4.88 23.38 -11.35
N ARG A 95 4.72 22.53 -10.36
CA ARG A 95 3.65 21.54 -10.24
C ARG A 95 2.74 21.80 -9.03
N ASP A 96 3.03 22.84 -8.27
CA ASP A 96 2.32 23.24 -7.06
C ASP A 96 2.10 22.06 -6.08
N GLY A 97 3.17 21.28 -5.82
CA GLY A 97 3.04 20.12 -4.94
C GLY A 97 4.30 19.27 -4.85
N VAL A 98 4.20 18.22 -4.05
CA VAL A 98 5.19 17.17 -3.86
C VAL A 98 4.80 15.96 -4.69
N PHE A 99 5.75 15.32 -5.34
CA PHE A 99 5.51 14.12 -6.14
C PHE A 99 4.95 12.98 -5.28
N TYR A 100 3.81 12.45 -5.70
CA TYR A 100 3.10 11.38 -4.98
C TYR A 100 2.80 10.23 -5.94
N PRO A 101 3.67 9.21 -6.04
CA PRO A 101 3.56 8.18 -7.06
C PRO A 101 2.29 7.34 -6.90
N ARG A 102 1.52 7.19 -8.00
CA ARG A 102 0.38 6.30 -8.14
C ARG A 102 0.50 5.52 -9.44
N ALA A 103 0.08 4.26 -9.44
CA ALA A 103 0.23 3.45 -10.65
C ALA A 103 -0.84 3.74 -11.69
N ALA A 104 -0.38 3.80 -12.93
CA ALA A 104 -1.15 4.02 -14.16
C ALA A 104 -1.22 2.73 -14.99
N THR A 105 -1.38 1.57 -14.34
CA THR A 105 -1.34 0.27 -15.02
C THR A 105 -2.18 -0.79 -14.31
N LEU A 106 -2.43 -1.91 -15.02
CA LEU A 106 -3.13 -3.08 -14.45
C LEU A 106 -2.46 -3.54 -13.16
N GLY A 107 -3.25 -3.68 -12.10
CA GLY A 107 -2.81 -4.00 -10.74
C GLY A 107 -2.73 -2.79 -9.81
N GLY A 108 -2.90 -1.57 -10.34
CA GLY A 108 -2.81 -0.34 -9.54
C GLY A 108 -1.47 -0.27 -8.79
N CYS A 109 -1.43 0.41 -7.65
CA CYS A 109 -0.19 0.62 -6.88
C CYS A 109 0.53 -0.67 -6.46
N THR A 110 -0.08 -1.85 -6.57
CA THR A 110 0.63 -3.12 -6.36
C THR A 110 1.65 -3.44 -7.45
N ALA A 111 1.58 -2.73 -8.59
CA ALA A 111 2.50 -2.87 -9.70
C ALA A 111 3.85 -2.16 -9.48
N HIS A 112 3.92 -1.20 -8.57
CA HIS A 112 5.15 -0.43 -8.32
C HIS A 112 5.50 -0.23 -6.83
N ASN A 113 4.71 -0.77 -5.89
CA ASN A 113 5.02 -0.69 -4.46
C ASN A 113 6.27 -1.50 -4.08
N ALA A 114 6.77 -1.29 -2.87
CA ALA A 114 7.89 -2.05 -2.31
C ALA A 114 7.50 -3.46 -1.81
N MET A 115 6.33 -3.98 -2.14
CA MET A 115 5.82 -5.34 -1.87
C MET A 115 5.76 -5.75 -0.39
N ILE A 116 5.98 -4.86 0.54
CA ILE A 116 5.97 -5.17 1.98
C ILE A 116 4.58 -5.67 2.39
N THR A 117 4.55 -6.86 2.98
CA THR A 117 3.32 -7.59 3.31
C THR A 117 3.27 -7.87 4.81
N VAL A 118 2.97 -6.85 5.60
CA VAL A 118 2.83 -6.92 7.06
C VAL A 118 1.35 -6.95 7.43
N TYR A 119 0.97 -7.86 8.33
CA TYR A 119 -0.39 -7.96 8.86
C TYR A 119 -0.73 -6.70 9.66
N PRO A 120 -1.94 -6.11 9.51
CA PRO A 120 -2.33 -4.93 10.28
C PRO A 120 -2.55 -5.24 11.76
N HIS A 121 -2.69 -4.20 12.56
CA HIS A 121 -2.97 -4.33 13.99
C HIS A 121 -4.37 -4.93 14.20
N ALA A 122 -4.53 -5.76 15.25
CA ALA A 122 -5.84 -6.31 15.59
C ALA A 122 -6.87 -5.20 15.86
N GLU A 123 -6.42 -4.10 16.47
CA GLU A 123 -7.25 -2.92 16.79
C GLU A 123 -7.83 -2.24 15.55
N ASP A 124 -7.20 -2.35 14.38
CA ASP A 124 -7.71 -1.77 13.14
C ASP A 124 -9.05 -2.42 12.76
N TRP A 125 -9.14 -3.73 12.92
CA TRP A 125 -10.34 -4.49 12.63
C TRP A 125 -11.38 -4.40 13.74
N ASP A 126 -10.94 -4.55 14.99
CA ASP A 126 -11.82 -4.44 16.16
C ASP A 126 -12.42 -3.04 16.27
N GLY A 127 -11.69 -2.00 15.86
CA GLY A 127 -12.19 -0.63 15.75
C GLY A 127 -13.34 -0.49 14.75
N ILE A 128 -13.26 -1.12 13.58
CA ILE A 128 -14.36 -1.12 12.60
C ILE A 128 -15.55 -1.92 13.16
N ALA A 129 -15.30 -3.06 13.82
CA ALA A 129 -16.36 -3.85 14.44
C ALA A 129 -17.10 -3.04 15.53
N ALA A 130 -16.38 -2.29 16.36
CA ALA A 130 -16.96 -1.43 17.40
C ALA A 130 -17.74 -0.25 16.80
N LEU A 131 -17.18 0.41 15.77
CA LEU A 131 -17.81 1.56 15.11
C LEU A 131 -19.13 1.20 14.44
N THR A 132 -19.21 0.02 13.84
CA THR A 132 -20.37 -0.41 13.02
C THR A 132 -21.31 -1.35 13.73
N GLY A 133 -20.92 -1.94 14.88
CA GLY A 133 -21.63 -3.02 15.55
C GLY A 133 -21.55 -4.37 14.81
N ASP A 134 -20.84 -4.45 13.68
CA ASP A 134 -20.73 -5.65 12.87
C ASP A 134 -19.51 -6.51 13.30
N ARG A 135 -19.78 -7.54 14.08
CA ARG A 135 -18.76 -8.48 14.59
C ARG A 135 -18.01 -9.25 13.49
N SER A 136 -18.49 -9.29 12.27
CA SER A 136 -17.76 -9.93 11.16
C SER A 136 -16.42 -9.23 10.87
N TRP A 137 -16.26 -7.98 11.32
CA TRP A 137 -15.02 -7.22 11.24
C TRP A 137 -14.02 -7.49 12.38
N ALA A 138 -14.40 -8.24 13.43
CA ALA A 138 -13.47 -8.55 14.51
C ALA A 138 -12.17 -9.18 13.99
N ALA A 139 -11.03 -8.85 14.57
CA ALA A 139 -9.70 -9.28 14.12
C ALA A 139 -9.58 -10.81 13.98
N THR A 140 -10.23 -11.57 14.87
CA THR A 140 -10.28 -13.05 14.82
C THR A 140 -10.98 -13.58 13.57
N ASN A 141 -12.01 -12.87 13.07
CA ASN A 141 -12.74 -13.21 11.85
C ASN A 141 -11.97 -12.73 10.62
N MET A 142 -11.41 -11.52 10.67
CA MET A 142 -10.62 -10.96 9.58
C MET A 142 -9.37 -11.79 9.29
N ARG A 143 -8.78 -12.46 10.28
CA ARG A 143 -7.61 -13.34 10.07
C ARG A 143 -7.88 -14.44 9.03
N ALA A 144 -9.09 -14.96 8.92
CA ALA A 144 -9.43 -15.97 7.92
C ALA A 144 -9.23 -15.47 6.48
N TYR A 145 -9.41 -14.16 6.23
CA TYR A 145 -9.14 -13.57 4.93
C TYR A 145 -7.66 -13.47 4.62
N PHE A 146 -6.81 -13.25 5.62
CA PHE A 146 -5.36 -13.33 5.45
C PHE A 146 -4.91 -14.77 5.15
N GLU A 147 -5.36 -15.77 5.90
CA GLU A 147 -5.09 -17.20 5.64
C GLU A 147 -5.54 -17.61 4.23
N ARG A 148 -6.66 -17.05 3.74
CA ARG A 148 -7.19 -17.35 2.42
C ARG A 148 -6.36 -16.74 1.29
N LEU A 149 -5.85 -15.53 1.47
CA LEU A 149 -5.10 -14.84 0.42
C LEU A 149 -3.63 -15.25 0.37
N GLU A 150 -3.03 -15.64 1.49
CA GLU A 150 -1.60 -15.93 1.58
C GLU A 150 -1.22 -17.32 1.04
N ASN A 151 -0.07 -17.39 0.39
CA ASN A 151 0.68 -18.60 0.10
C ASN A 151 2.09 -18.42 0.66
N CYS A 152 2.23 -18.71 1.97
CA CYS A 152 3.45 -18.49 2.74
C CYS A 152 4.57 -19.39 2.25
N GLY A 153 5.69 -18.79 1.81
CA GLY A 153 6.88 -19.49 1.33
C GLY A 153 8.02 -19.62 2.34
N TYR A 154 7.89 -19.01 3.52
CA TYR A 154 8.97 -18.94 4.51
C TYR A 154 8.66 -19.61 5.86
N TRP A 155 7.42 -20.03 6.06
CA TRP A 155 6.99 -20.79 7.23
C TRP A 155 6.75 -22.26 6.87
N PRO A 156 7.06 -23.23 7.76
CA PRO A 156 6.81 -24.65 7.50
C PRO A 156 5.31 -24.91 7.30
N ARG A 157 4.98 -25.56 6.19
CA ARG A 157 3.60 -25.97 5.92
C ARG A 157 3.15 -27.03 6.91
N PRO A 158 2.02 -26.88 7.61
CA PRO A 158 1.48 -27.92 8.49
C PRO A 158 1.22 -29.21 7.73
N TRP A 159 1.45 -30.34 8.36
CA TRP A 159 1.16 -31.63 7.77
C TRP A 159 -0.35 -31.81 7.64
N ARG A 160 -0.77 -32.49 6.59
CA ARG A 160 -2.18 -32.87 6.44
C ARG A 160 -2.48 -34.01 7.43
N ARG A 161 -3.58 -33.88 8.19
CA ARG A 161 -4.04 -34.96 9.05
C ARG A 161 -4.39 -36.16 8.19
N PRO A 162 -3.99 -37.40 8.62
CA PRO A 162 -4.36 -38.61 7.91
C PRO A 162 -5.90 -38.71 7.74
N ALA A 163 -6.37 -39.15 6.57
CA ALA A 163 -7.80 -39.34 6.31
C ALA A 163 -8.38 -40.49 7.16
N ASN A 164 -7.55 -41.45 7.56
CA ASN A 164 -7.95 -42.53 8.45
C ASN A 164 -8.05 -42.01 9.89
N PRO A 165 -9.23 -42.08 10.55
CA PRO A 165 -9.43 -41.52 11.89
C PRO A 165 -8.59 -42.23 12.99
N VAL A 166 -8.29 -43.50 12.86
CA VAL A 166 -7.45 -44.25 13.81
C VAL A 166 -6.01 -43.75 13.72
N LEU A 167 -5.49 -43.61 12.51
CA LEU A 167 -4.14 -43.08 12.27
C LEU A 167 -4.04 -41.61 12.70
N ALA A 168 -5.07 -40.82 12.46
CA ALA A 168 -5.15 -39.41 12.91
C ALA A 168 -5.12 -39.33 14.44
N ALA A 169 -5.86 -40.19 15.15
CA ALA A 169 -5.82 -40.28 16.62
C ALA A 169 -4.44 -40.68 17.13
N LEU A 170 -3.84 -41.71 16.56
CA LEU A 170 -2.51 -42.22 16.97
C LEU A 170 -1.43 -41.13 16.82
N VAL A 171 -1.45 -40.42 15.72
CA VAL A 171 -0.45 -39.38 15.38
C VAL A 171 -0.61 -38.13 16.26
N THR A 172 -1.86 -37.80 16.68
CA THR A 172 -2.13 -36.65 17.56
C THR A 172 -1.70 -36.89 19.01
N HIS A 173 -1.50 -38.13 19.43
CA HIS A 173 -0.99 -38.46 20.76
C HIS A 173 0.56 -38.43 20.88
N LEU A 174 1.27 -38.26 19.79
CA LEU A 174 2.74 -38.09 19.79
C LEU A 174 3.09 -36.59 19.84
N PRO A 175 3.58 -36.00 20.94
CA PRO A 175 3.75 -34.56 21.11
C PRO A 175 4.54 -33.88 19.98
N LEU A 176 5.70 -34.44 19.60
CA LEU A 176 6.55 -33.88 18.53
C LEU A 176 5.92 -33.98 17.13
N VAL A 177 5.00 -34.91 16.92
CA VAL A 177 4.31 -35.11 15.64
C VAL A 177 3.05 -34.28 15.61
N SER A 178 2.34 -34.14 16.73
CA SER A 178 1.12 -33.33 16.83
C SER A 178 1.38 -31.86 16.51
N GLU A 179 2.52 -31.30 16.91
CA GLU A 179 2.92 -29.91 16.61
C GLU A 179 3.01 -29.65 15.10
N ARG A 180 3.41 -30.64 14.30
CA ARG A 180 3.50 -30.51 12.84
C ARG A 180 2.15 -30.38 12.11
N PHE A 181 1.05 -30.68 12.79
CA PHE A 181 -0.31 -30.51 12.27
C PHE A 181 -0.96 -29.19 12.71
N LYS A 182 -0.31 -28.44 13.60
CA LYS A 182 -0.83 -27.18 14.12
C LYS A 182 -0.39 -26.03 13.23
N ASN A 183 -1.27 -25.07 13.04
CA ASN A 183 -1.00 -23.79 12.38
C ASN A 183 -1.31 -22.66 13.38
N GLU A 184 -0.59 -22.61 14.49
CA GLU A 184 -0.82 -21.59 15.50
C GLU A 184 -0.48 -20.19 15.03
N ALA A 185 0.50 -20.07 14.13
CA ALA A 185 0.84 -18.83 13.46
C ALA A 185 -0.26 -18.35 12.50
N ARG A 186 -1.20 -19.24 12.12
CA ARG A 186 -2.31 -18.96 11.21
C ARG A 186 -1.85 -18.36 9.88
N HIS A 187 -0.75 -18.86 9.30
CA HIS A 187 -0.37 -18.55 7.92
C HIS A 187 -1.27 -19.25 6.92
N GLY A 188 -1.44 -18.61 5.75
CA GLY A 188 -2.06 -19.24 4.58
C GLY A 188 -1.02 -19.97 3.73
N PHE A 189 -1.43 -21.08 3.08
CA PHE A 189 -0.52 -21.90 2.25
C PHE A 189 -1.11 -22.24 0.88
N ASN A 190 -2.30 -21.77 0.55
CA ASN A 190 -2.99 -22.08 -0.69
C ASN A 190 -3.56 -20.82 -1.38
N GLY A 191 -3.22 -19.66 -0.88
CA GLY A 191 -3.68 -18.39 -1.43
C GLY A 191 -2.99 -18.03 -2.75
N TRP A 192 -3.43 -16.94 -3.31
CA TRP A 192 -2.89 -16.41 -4.56
C TRP A 192 -1.68 -15.47 -4.34
N LEU A 193 -1.57 -14.86 -3.16
CA LEU A 193 -0.49 -13.95 -2.81
C LEU A 193 0.67 -14.73 -2.19
N SER A 194 1.71 -14.98 -2.97
CA SER A 194 2.93 -15.61 -2.44
C SER A 194 3.70 -14.62 -1.60
N THR A 195 4.06 -15.04 -0.38
CA THR A 195 4.91 -14.26 0.53
C THR A 195 6.25 -14.96 0.74
N SER A 196 7.32 -14.17 0.79
CA SER A 196 8.70 -14.63 1.03
C SER A 196 9.45 -13.66 1.93
N LEU A 197 10.57 -14.11 2.47
CA LEU A 197 11.54 -13.26 3.17
C LEU A 197 12.79 -13.09 2.31
N ALA A 198 13.53 -12.01 2.53
CA ALA A 198 14.90 -11.89 2.06
C ALA A 198 15.75 -13.05 2.64
N ASP A 199 16.69 -13.57 1.84
CA ASP A 199 17.62 -14.59 2.35
C ASP A 199 18.43 -13.98 3.50
N PRO A 200 18.38 -14.53 4.72
CA PRO A 200 19.14 -14.02 5.86
C PRO A 200 20.65 -13.91 5.60
N LYS A 201 21.16 -14.71 4.65
CA LYS A 201 22.58 -14.66 4.26
C LYS A 201 22.97 -13.29 3.70
N LEU A 202 22.05 -12.57 3.04
CA LEU A 202 22.31 -11.24 2.51
C LEU A 202 22.71 -10.26 3.62
N ALA A 203 22.08 -10.36 4.80
CA ALA A 203 22.42 -9.56 5.96
C ALA A 203 23.75 -9.96 6.64
N VAL A 204 24.23 -11.20 6.44
CA VAL A 204 25.42 -11.75 7.11
C VAL A 204 26.67 -11.64 6.23
N ILE A 205 26.52 -11.67 4.91
CA ILE A 205 27.63 -11.63 3.95
C ILE A 205 28.39 -10.30 4.06
N ASP A 206 27.70 -9.19 4.20
CA ASP A 206 28.30 -7.87 4.32
C ASP A 206 28.61 -7.52 5.78
N ALA A 207 29.87 -7.26 6.09
CA ALA A 207 30.31 -6.95 7.45
C ALA A 207 29.73 -5.63 7.98
N GLY A 208 29.53 -4.62 7.09
CA GLY A 208 28.92 -3.35 7.45
C GLY A 208 27.44 -3.51 7.81
N ILE A 209 26.68 -4.16 6.95
CA ILE A 209 25.25 -4.44 7.17
C ILE A 209 25.06 -5.29 8.43
N ARG A 210 25.86 -6.36 8.58
CA ARG A 210 25.83 -7.21 9.76
C ARG A 210 26.09 -6.43 11.05
N GLY A 211 27.10 -5.54 11.05
CA GLY A 211 27.40 -4.67 12.19
C GLY A 211 26.21 -3.81 12.59
N ILE A 212 25.63 -3.07 11.64
CA ILE A 212 24.47 -2.21 11.87
C ILE A 212 23.27 -3.01 12.42
N LEU A 213 23.00 -4.19 11.86
CA LEU A 213 21.88 -5.02 12.32
C LEU A 213 22.11 -5.65 13.69
N LEU A 214 23.36 -6.03 14.02
CA LEU A 214 23.71 -6.50 15.35
C LEU A 214 23.57 -5.39 16.41
N ASP A 215 23.99 -4.17 16.10
CA ASP A 215 23.84 -3.03 16.99
C ASP A 215 22.36 -2.66 17.19
N ALA A 216 21.55 -2.73 16.12
CA ALA A 216 20.11 -2.56 16.21
C ALA A 216 19.45 -3.63 17.08
N ALA A 217 19.84 -4.89 16.92
CA ALA A 217 19.32 -6.01 17.71
C ALA A 217 19.73 -5.91 19.18
N ALA A 218 21.00 -5.63 19.46
CA ALA A 218 21.53 -5.48 20.81
C ALA A 218 20.79 -4.37 21.56
N LYS A 219 20.64 -3.17 20.96
CA LYS A 219 19.93 -2.06 21.58
C LYS A 219 18.50 -2.43 21.97
N ASN A 220 17.74 -3.03 21.04
CA ASN A 220 16.35 -3.36 21.30
C ASN A 220 16.19 -4.39 22.41
N LEU A 221 17.07 -5.39 22.48
CA LEU A 221 16.97 -6.46 23.46
C LEU A 221 17.52 -6.03 24.83
N GLU A 222 18.58 -5.21 24.90
CA GLU A 222 19.08 -4.57 26.13
C GLU A 222 17.98 -3.74 26.81
N GLU A 223 17.26 -2.92 26.03
CA GLU A 223 16.15 -2.11 26.55
C GLU A 223 14.99 -2.97 27.04
N PHE A 224 14.69 -4.09 26.34
CA PHE A 224 13.64 -5.03 26.73
C PHE A 224 14.01 -5.82 27.99
N LEU A 225 15.27 -6.28 28.12
CA LEU A 225 15.72 -7.08 29.23
C LEU A 225 16.22 -6.24 30.42
N GLY A 226 16.46 -4.94 30.23
CA GLY A 226 17.05 -4.06 31.23
C GLY A 226 18.49 -4.44 31.60
N ARG A 227 19.20 -5.20 30.75
CA ARG A 227 20.59 -5.65 30.94
C ARG A 227 21.37 -5.68 29.62
N PRO A 228 22.71 -5.58 29.64
CA PRO A 228 23.57 -5.82 28.48
C PRO A 228 23.44 -7.26 27.96
N LEU A 229 23.64 -7.45 26.64
CA LEU A 229 23.54 -8.74 25.96
C LEU A 229 24.90 -9.31 25.59
N GLU A 230 24.95 -10.64 25.56
CA GLU A 230 26.02 -11.37 24.88
C GLU A 230 25.81 -11.30 23.34
N PRO A 231 26.90 -11.20 22.53
CA PRO A 231 26.81 -10.90 21.09
C PRO A 231 26.01 -11.91 20.23
N LEU A 232 25.77 -13.13 20.72
CA LEU A 232 25.04 -14.18 19.98
C LEU A 232 23.56 -14.27 20.34
N GLU A 233 23.11 -13.67 21.44
CA GLU A 233 21.69 -13.70 21.85
C GLU A 233 20.78 -12.88 20.93
N GLY A 234 21.31 -11.83 20.26
CA GLY A 234 20.54 -10.92 19.40
C GLY A 234 20.05 -11.50 18.08
N LEU A 235 20.63 -12.60 17.59
CA LEU A 235 20.29 -13.18 16.28
C LEU A 235 19.08 -14.14 16.32
N GLY A 236 18.63 -14.55 17.51
CA GLY A 236 17.56 -15.55 17.68
C GLY A 236 16.13 -15.04 17.81
N GLY A 237 15.94 -13.72 17.90
CA GLY A 237 14.66 -13.12 18.33
C GLY A 237 13.92 -12.28 17.28
N TRP A 238 14.11 -12.53 15.98
CA TRP A 238 13.40 -11.77 14.94
C TRP A 238 11.93 -12.16 14.88
N VAL A 239 11.07 -11.15 15.02
CA VAL A 239 9.63 -11.33 15.03
C VAL A 239 9.09 -11.43 13.60
N ASP A 240 8.32 -12.46 13.31
CA ASP A 240 7.51 -12.52 12.10
C ASP A 240 6.22 -11.72 12.34
N PRO A 241 6.03 -10.58 11.65
CA PRO A 241 4.85 -9.73 11.85
C PRO A 241 3.55 -10.40 11.40
N ASN A 242 3.63 -11.47 10.61
CA ASN A 242 2.48 -12.20 10.10
C ASN A 242 2.08 -13.40 10.96
N ASP A 243 2.82 -13.70 12.03
CA ASP A 243 2.45 -14.73 12.99
C ASP A 243 1.31 -14.26 13.91
N TRP A 244 0.18 -14.94 13.87
CA TRP A 244 -0.98 -14.60 14.69
C TRP A 244 -0.71 -14.60 16.21
N ARG A 245 0.28 -15.34 16.67
CA ARG A 245 0.66 -15.39 18.09
C ARG A 245 1.22 -14.06 18.58
N VAL A 246 1.82 -13.27 17.68
CA VAL A 246 2.37 -11.93 17.99
C VAL A 246 1.44 -10.80 17.60
N ARG A 247 0.15 -11.06 17.39
CA ARG A 247 -0.86 -10.06 16.99
C ARG A 247 -1.00 -8.85 17.92
N ASN A 248 -0.50 -8.94 19.15
CA ASN A 248 -0.42 -7.84 20.09
C ASN A 248 0.83 -6.96 19.88
N LEU A 249 1.58 -7.25 18.85
CA LEU A 249 2.69 -6.47 18.32
C LEU A 249 3.74 -6.14 19.38
N PRO A 250 4.63 -7.09 19.72
CA PRO A 250 5.76 -6.82 20.60
C PRO A 250 6.72 -5.82 19.96
N GLU A 251 7.33 -4.98 20.76
CA GLU A 251 8.49 -4.20 20.32
C GLU A 251 9.65 -5.12 20.02
N GLY A 252 10.52 -4.74 19.08
CA GLY A 252 11.70 -5.53 18.76
C GLY A 252 12.18 -5.38 17.32
N LEU A 253 13.03 -6.33 16.91
CA LEU A 253 13.52 -6.44 15.55
C LEU A 253 12.61 -7.38 14.75
N TRP A 254 12.06 -6.88 13.65
CA TRP A 254 11.08 -7.58 12.83
C TRP A 254 11.64 -7.96 11.46
N GLN A 255 11.22 -9.11 10.98
CA GLN A 255 11.35 -9.51 9.59
C GLN A 255 10.43 -8.66 8.71
N ILE A 256 10.77 -8.56 7.42
CA ILE A 256 9.96 -7.83 6.42
C ILE A 256 9.51 -8.83 5.35
N PRO A 257 8.32 -9.45 5.52
CA PRO A 257 7.74 -10.30 4.49
C PRO A 257 7.36 -9.50 3.25
N LEU A 258 7.62 -10.08 2.07
CA LEU A 258 7.41 -9.46 0.77
C LEU A 258 6.43 -10.28 -0.08
N ALA A 259 5.57 -9.62 -0.82
CA ALA A 259 4.73 -10.21 -1.85
C ALA A 259 5.57 -10.56 -3.09
N VAL A 260 6.37 -11.61 -2.99
CA VAL A 260 7.32 -12.07 -4.00
C VAL A 260 7.16 -13.58 -4.22
N ARG A 261 7.17 -14.00 -5.50
CA ARG A 261 7.08 -15.39 -5.92
C ARG A 261 8.27 -15.75 -6.81
N GLY A 262 9.16 -16.61 -6.31
CA GLY A 262 10.34 -17.03 -7.07
C GLY A 262 11.23 -15.85 -7.50
N GLY A 263 11.46 -14.88 -6.61
CA GLY A 263 12.25 -13.68 -6.86
C GLY A 263 11.55 -12.62 -7.73
N ARG A 264 10.26 -12.76 -8.02
CA ARG A 264 9.49 -11.84 -8.88
C ARG A 264 8.31 -11.23 -8.12
N ARG A 265 7.97 -9.97 -8.43
CA ARG A 265 6.78 -9.29 -7.91
C ARG A 265 5.54 -10.15 -8.06
N ASN A 266 4.72 -10.20 -7.02
CA ASN A 266 3.43 -10.88 -7.03
C ASN A 266 2.36 -9.98 -6.40
N GLY A 267 1.26 -9.75 -7.13
CA GLY A 267 0.22 -8.83 -6.67
C GLY A 267 -1.10 -8.97 -7.41
N SER A 268 -1.87 -7.90 -7.43
CA SER A 268 -3.20 -7.86 -8.05
C SER A 268 -3.16 -8.22 -9.54
N ARG A 269 -2.15 -7.76 -10.28
CA ARG A 269 -2.00 -8.04 -11.72
C ARG A 269 -1.89 -9.53 -12.02
N GLU A 270 -1.04 -10.26 -11.28
CA GLU A 270 -0.88 -11.72 -11.45
C GLU A 270 -2.18 -12.46 -11.14
N ARG A 271 -2.90 -11.99 -10.11
CA ARG A 271 -4.21 -12.54 -9.73
C ARG A 271 -5.24 -12.34 -10.84
N ILE A 272 -5.36 -11.13 -11.36
CA ILE A 272 -6.30 -10.80 -12.45
C ILE A 272 -6.00 -11.65 -13.69
N ARG A 273 -4.75 -11.68 -14.13
CA ARG A 273 -4.32 -12.41 -15.32
C ARG A 273 -4.53 -13.92 -15.22
N ASP A 274 -4.25 -14.48 -14.04
CA ASP A 274 -4.51 -15.91 -13.81
C ASP A 274 -5.99 -16.22 -13.98
N VAL A 275 -6.86 -15.43 -13.36
CA VAL A 275 -8.31 -15.67 -13.41
C VAL A 275 -8.89 -15.37 -14.78
N ALA A 276 -8.47 -14.29 -15.44
CA ALA A 276 -8.93 -13.98 -16.80
C ALA A 276 -8.57 -15.08 -17.81
N ARG A 277 -7.38 -15.71 -17.66
CA ARG A 277 -7.01 -16.86 -18.50
C ARG A 277 -7.83 -18.11 -18.20
N ARG A 278 -8.17 -18.38 -16.95
CA ARG A 278 -8.95 -19.56 -16.53
C ARG A 278 -10.45 -19.41 -16.83
N PHE A 279 -10.94 -18.18 -16.81
CA PHE A 279 -12.35 -17.84 -16.94
C PHE A 279 -12.57 -16.67 -17.92
N PRO A 280 -12.19 -16.82 -19.21
CA PRO A 280 -12.23 -15.73 -20.19
C PRO A 280 -13.65 -15.23 -20.50
N ASP A 281 -14.67 -16.05 -20.27
CA ASP A 281 -16.08 -15.68 -20.46
C ASP A 281 -16.69 -14.99 -19.22
N ARG A 282 -15.96 -14.92 -18.09
CA ARG A 282 -16.44 -14.38 -16.81
C ARG A 282 -15.72 -13.13 -16.36
N LEU A 283 -14.46 -12.94 -16.72
CA LEU A 283 -13.69 -11.76 -16.40
C LEU A 283 -13.22 -11.07 -17.68
N ASP A 284 -13.90 -9.96 -18.03
CA ASP A 284 -13.50 -9.05 -19.09
C ASP A 284 -12.66 -7.93 -18.47
N VAL A 285 -11.42 -7.78 -18.92
CA VAL A 285 -10.47 -6.78 -18.40
C VAL A 285 -10.16 -5.79 -19.50
N ARG A 286 -10.46 -4.50 -19.26
CA ARG A 286 -10.16 -3.42 -20.21
C ARG A 286 -9.28 -2.39 -19.56
N THR A 287 -8.17 -2.09 -20.20
CA THR A 287 -7.19 -1.07 -19.79
C THR A 287 -7.26 0.14 -20.70
N GLY A 288 -6.76 1.31 -20.23
CA GLY A 288 -6.92 2.58 -20.95
C GLY A 288 -8.36 3.11 -20.90
N CYS A 289 -9.18 2.62 -19.97
CA CYS A 289 -10.59 2.97 -19.83
C CYS A 289 -10.82 3.85 -18.60
N LEU A 290 -10.86 5.16 -18.81
CA LEU A 290 -11.13 6.13 -17.74
C LEU A 290 -12.64 6.23 -17.49
N VAL A 291 -13.11 5.73 -16.36
CA VAL A 291 -14.51 5.90 -15.93
C VAL A 291 -14.73 7.35 -15.51
N THR A 292 -15.74 7.98 -16.10
CA THR A 292 -16.05 9.41 -15.93
C THR A 292 -17.22 9.66 -14.99
N ARG A 293 -18.15 8.72 -14.90
CA ARG A 293 -19.35 8.86 -14.08
C ARG A 293 -20.00 7.50 -13.79
N VAL A 294 -20.62 7.36 -12.61
CA VAL A 294 -21.57 6.30 -12.29
C VAL A 294 -22.95 6.70 -12.83
N LEU A 295 -23.60 5.80 -13.55
CA LEU A 295 -24.96 5.98 -14.04
C LEU A 295 -25.96 5.59 -12.94
N LEU A 296 -26.74 6.56 -12.49
CA LEU A 296 -27.74 6.38 -11.45
C LEU A 296 -29.14 6.58 -12.03
N ASP A 297 -30.07 5.70 -11.68
CA ASP A 297 -31.48 5.91 -11.99
C ASP A 297 -32.14 6.96 -11.06
N GLU A 298 -33.44 7.22 -11.23
CA GLU A 298 -34.18 8.20 -10.40
C GLU A 298 -34.27 7.79 -8.94
N ARG A 299 -34.11 6.50 -8.60
CA ARG A 299 -34.12 5.95 -7.25
C ARG A 299 -32.73 5.83 -6.63
N LEU A 300 -31.72 6.42 -7.27
CA LEU A 300 -30.31 6.35 -6.87
C LEU A 300 -29.73 4.91 -6.87
N ALA A 301 -30.27 4.05 -7.74
CA ALA A 301 -29.67 2.74 -8.00
C ALA A 301 -28.61 2.88 -9.11
N ALA A 302 -27.40 2.35 -8.86
CA ALA A 302 -26.37 2.30 -9.88
C ALA A 302 -26.75 1.25 -10.94
N THR A 303 -26.79 1.70 -12.21
CA THR A 303 -27.15 0.88 -13.38
C THR A 303 -25.96 0.55 -14.26
N GLY A 304 -24.87 1.31 -14.15
CA GLY A 304 -23.67 1.17 -14.96
C GLY A 304 -22.69 2.31 -14.76
N VAL A 305 -21.80 2.46 -15.70
CA VAL A 305 -20.79 3.52 -15.74
C VAL A 305 -20.68 4.13 -17.13
N GLU A 306 -20.33 5.42 -17.17
CA GLU A 306 -19.85 6.11 -18.37
C GLU A 306 -18.31 6.10 -18.33
N TYR A 307 -17.65 5.85 -19.44
CA TYR A 307 -16.19 5.82 -19.51
C TYR A 307 -15.66 6.32 -20.87
N ILE A 308 -14.39 6.70 -20.88
CA ILE A 308 -13.61 7.04 -22.07
C ILE A 308 -12.67 5.87 -22.35
N ASP A 309 -12.74 5.30 -23.55
CA ASP A 309 -11.79 4.28 -24.04
C ASP A 309 -10.70 5.00 -24.85
N ALA A 310 -9.71 5.50 -24.16
CA ALA A 310 -8.57 6.18 -24.76
C ALA A 310 -7.36 6.15 -23.81
N GLN A 311 -6.23 5.70 -24.33
CA GLN A 311 -4.97 5.77 -23.60
C GLN A 311 -4.58 7.22 -23.32
N HIS A 312 -3.92 7.46 -22.19
CA HIS A 312 -3.45 8.78 -21.76
C HIS A 312 -4.56 9.84 -21.58
N ALA A 313 -5.82 9.40 -21.42
CA ALA A 313 -6.94 10.32 -21.23
C ALA A 313 -6.86 11.11 -19.92
N TYR A 314 -6.34 10.49 -18.83
CA TYR A 314 -6.22 11.14 -17.54
C TYR A 314 -5.00 12.07 -17.49
N TRP A 315 -5.19 13.32 -17.07
CA TRP A 315 -4.13 14.34 -17.16
C TRP A 315 -3.01 14.22 -16.12
N CYS A 316 -3.11 13.26 -15.23
CA CYS A 316 -1.98 12.81 -14.42
C CYS A 316 -0.99 11.91 -15.18
N ASP A 317 -1.32 11.47 -16.40
CA ASP A 317 -0.38 10.72 -17.23
C ASP A 317 0.86 11.58 -17.56
N ALA A 318 2.01 10.93 -17.68
CA ALA A 318 3.25 11.62 -18.07
C ALA A 318 3.18 12.20 -19.50
N ARG A 319 2.28 11.66 -20.34
CA ARG A 319 2.03 12.06 -21.72
C ARG A 319 0.54 12.32 -21.95
N PRO A 320 -0.09 13.25 -21.22
CA PRO A 320 -1.54 13.40 -21.22
C PRO A 320 -2.05 13.82 -22.59
N ALA A 321 -3.08 13.16 -23.08
CA ALA A 321 -3.81 13.53 -24.28
C ALA A 321 -4.65 14.79 -24.00
N ARG A 322 -4.05 15.97 -24.16
CA ARG A 322 -4.73 17.26 -24.02
C ARG A 322 -5.36 17.65 -25.35
N GLY A 323 -6.68 17.60 -25.43
CA GLY A 323 -7.43 17.90 -26.64
C GLY A 323 -8.94 17.83 -26.43
N ALA A 324 -9.70 17.71 -27.51
CA ALA A 324 -11.15 17.50 -27.41
C ALA A 324 -11.47 16.27 -26.56
N MET A 325 -12.61 16.31 -25.86
CA MET A 325 -13.09 15.17 -25.08
C MET A 325 -13.32 13.97 -26.02
N PRO A 326 -12.68 12.81 -25.77
CA PRO A 326 -12.96 11.62 -26.56
C PRO A 326 -14.43 11.18 -26.41
N PRO A 327 -14.95 10.36 -27.33
CA PRO A 327 -16.30 9.80 -27.20
C PRO A 327 -16.47 9.07 -25.88
N ARG A 328 -17.62 9.27 -25.25
CA ARG A 328 -18.02 8.56 -24.04
C ARG A 328 -18.80 7.33 -24.41
N LEU A 329 -18.51 6.24 -23.75
CA LEU A 329 -19.18 4.95 -23.87
C LEU A 329 -19.90 4.61 -22.56
N GLU A 330 -20.88 3.73 -22.60
CA GLU A 330 -21.60 3.26 -21.42
C GLU A 330 -21.50 1.76 -21.31
N ALA A 331 -21.31 1.25 -20.07
CA ALA A 331 -21.42 -0.15 -19.73
C ALA A 331 -22.43 -0.32 -18.59
N TYR A 332 -23.22 -1.38 -18.65
CA TYR A 332 -24.31 -1.63 -17.72
C TYR A 332 -24.09 -2.90 -16.91
N ALA A 333 -24.44 -2.85 -15.60
CA ALA A 333 -24.42 -3.97 -14.68
C ALA A 333 -25.83 -4.39 -14.29
N SER A 334 -26.13 -5.70 -14.38
CA SER A 334 -27.42 -6.23 -13.95
C SER A 334 -27.57 -6.26 -12.44
N ARG A 335 -26.44 -6.30 -11.69
CA ARG A 335 -26.42 -6.37 -10.22
C ARG A 335 -25.87 -5.09 -9.58
N GLU A 336 -24.55 -4.85 -9.62
CA GLU A 336 -23.94 -3.75 -8.89
C GLU A 336 -22.72 -3.17 -9.64
N VAL A 337 -22.42 -1.90 -9.32
CA VAL A 337 -21.17 -1.21 -9.64
C VAL A 337 -20.32 -1.13 -8.37
N VAL A 338 -19.03 -1.47 -8.47
CA VAL A 338 -18.08 -1.41 -7.37
C VAL A 338 -16.94 -0.46 -7.73
N LEU A 339 -16.79 0.61 -6.96
CA LEU A 339 -15.68 1.57 -7.11
C LEU A 339 -14.47 1.08 -6.33
N ALA A 340 -13.32 1.08 -6.99
CA ALA A 340 -12.03 0.67 -6.46
C ALA A 340 -10.87 1.52 -7.02
N GLY A 341 -11.15 2.80 -7.30
CA GLY A 341 -10.20 3.76 -7.88
C GLY A 341 -9.12 4.26 -6.91
N GLY A 342 -9.20 3.88 -5.63
CA GLY A 342 -8.28 4.31 -4.58
C GLY A 342 -8.64 5.67 -3.97
N ALA A 343 -7.88 6.06 -2.94
CA ALA A 343 -8.21 7.19 -2.07
C ALA A 343 -8.35 8.56 -2.79
N PHE A 344 -7.77 8.73 -3.98
CA PHE A 344 -7.88 9.98 -4.73
C PHE A 344 -9.01 9.94 -5.76
N ASN A 345 -9.09 8.85 -6.53
CA ASN A 345 -10.00 8.80 -7.67
C ASN A 345 -11.40 8.30 -7.31
N THR A 346 -11.57 7.50 -6.25
CA THR A 346 -12.91 7.08 -5.81
C THR A 346 -13.76 8.27 -5.34
N PRO A 347 -13.30 9.17 -4.44
CA PRO A 347 -14.07 10.35 -4.11
C PRO A 347 -14.25 11.31 -5.30
N GLN A 348 -13.25 11.45 -6.19
CA GLN A 348 -13.40 12.24 -7.42
C GLN A 348 -14.55 11.70 -8.27
N LEU A 349 -14.60 10.40 -8.51
CA LEU A 349 -15.63 9.76 -9.33
C LEU A 349 -17.03 9.88 -8.72
N LEU A 350 -17.16 9.73 -7.38
CA LEU A 350 -18.43 9.97 -6.69
C LEU A 350 -18.92 11.39 -6.89
N LYS A 351 -18.07 12.39 -6.69
CA LYS A 351 -18.39 13.81 -6.86
C LYS A 351 -18.81 14.13 -8.29
N LEU A 352 -18.07 13.64 -9.30
CA LEU A 352 -18.42 13.77 -10.72
C LEU A 352 -19.75 13.07 -11.08
N SER A 353 -20.18 12.10 -10.27
CA SER A 353 -21.47 11.42 -10.40
C SER A 353 -22.61 12.13 -9.65
N GLY A 354 -22.34 13.28 -9.02
CA GLY A 354 -23.30 14.03 -8.23
C GLY A 354 -23.51 13.52 -6.81
N ILE A 355 -22.56 12.71 -6.28
CA ILE A 355 -22.56 12.18 -4.90
C ILE A 355 -21.42 12.87 -4.12
N GLY A 356 -21.77 13.73 -3.16
CA GLY A 356 -20.74 14.43 -2.38
C GLY A 356 -21.25 15.68 -1.67
N PRO A 357 -20.32 16.53 -1.16
CA PRO A 357 -20.67 17.78 -0.49
C PRO A 357 -21.40 18.74 -1.48
N ARG A 358 -22.62 19.15 -1.14
CA ARG A 358 -23.44 20.04 -1.97
C ARG A 358 -22.69 21.27 -2.43
N GLN A 359 -22.07 21.99 -1.50
CA GLN A 359 -21.37 23.25 -1.79
C GLN A 359 -20.27 23.09 -2.86
N GLU A 360 -19.53 21.98 -2.82
CA GLU A 360 -18.49 21.69 -3.80
C GLU A 360 -19.10 21.35 -5.17
N LEU A 361 -20.15 20.52 -5.20
CA LEU A 361 -20.83 20.14 -6.44
C LEU A 361 -21.46 21.34 -7.13
N ASP A 362 -22.17 22.20 -6.38
CA ASP A 362 -22.79 23.43 -6.89
C ASP A 362 -21.75 24.40 -7.47
N ARG A 363 -20.55 24.49 -6.84
CA ARG A 363 -19.44 25.33 -7.35
C ARG A 363 -19.01 24.96 -8.78
N PHE A 364 -19.08 23.69 -9.14
CA PHE A 364 -18.69 23.20 -10.47
C PHE A 364 -19.90 22.92 -11.38
N GLY A 365 -21.10 23.33 -10.98
CA GLY A 365 -22.32 23.11 -11.77
C GLY A 365 -22.74 21.64 -11.89
N ILE A 366 -22.23 20.78 -11.00
CA ILE A 366 -22.57 19.36 -10.97
C ILE A 366 -23.90 19.19 -10.24
N ARG A 367 -24.90 18.61 -10.91
CA ARG A 367 -26.21 18.34 -10.31
C ARG A 367 -26.06 17.40 -9.10
N VAL A 368 -26.44 17.87 -7.91
CA VAL A 368 -26.47 17.05 -6.70
C VAL A 368 -27.54 15.97 -6.86
N ARG A 369 -27.11 14.73 -6.88
CA ARG A 369 -27.96 13.53 -6.89
C ARG A 369 -28.14 13.01 -5.46
N LEU A 370 -27.07 13.00 -4.68
CA LEU A 370 -27.04 12.56 -3.30
C LEU A 370 -26.05 13.42 -2.51
N GLU A 371 -26.55 14.12 -1.51
CA GLU A 371 -25.70 14.89 -0.60
C GLU A 371 -25.03 13.93 0.39
N LEU A 372 -23.71 13.83 0.33
CA LEU A 372 -22.90 12.95 1.16
C LEU A 372 -21.61 13.67 1.56
N PRO A 373 -21.65 14.46 2.65
CA PRO A 373 -20.58 15.40 3.01
C PRO A 373 -19.22 14.76 3.25
N GLY A 374 -19.16 13.49 3.71
CA GLY A 374 -17.91 12.79 4.00
C GLY A 374 -17.06 12.43 2.79
N VAL A 375 -17.61 12.54 1.55
CA VAL A 375 -16.88 12.17 0.33
C VAL A 375 -15.69 13.10 0.10
N GLY A 376 -14.49 12.53 0.13
CA GLY A 376 -13.23 13.24 -0.12
C GLY A 376 -12.63 13.90 1.12
N LEU A 377 -13.30 13.85 2.26
CA LEU A 377 -12.77 14.30 3.55
C LEU A 377 -12.07 13.16 4.31
N ASN A 378 -11.42 13.49 5.44
CA ASN A 378 -10.71 12.52 6.28
C ASN A 378 -9.56 11.80 5.57
N LEU A 379 -8.95 12.41 4.53
CA LEU A 379 -7.76 11.87 3.90
C LEU A 379 -6.65 11.72 4.93
N GLN A 380 -6.12 10.51 5.04
CA GLN A 380 -5.05 10.18 5.97
C GLN A 380 -3.88 9.56 5.22
N ASP A 381 -2.69 9.84 5.72
CA ASP A 381 -1.44 9.22 5.28
C ASP A 381 -0.55 8.95 6.48
N ARG A 382 0.59 8.33 6.25
CA ARG A 382 1.65 8.18 7.24
C ARG A 382 2.61 9.35 7.14
N TYR A 383 3.41 9.52 8.20
CA TYR A 383 4.56 10.41 8.13
C TYR A 383 5.82 9.56 8.07
N GLU A 384 6.63 9.80 7.06
CA GLU A 384 7.90 9.12 6.87
C GLU A 384 9.03 10.14 6.71
N VAL A 385 10.22 9.81 7.22
CA VAL A 385 11.46 10.54 7.00
C VAL A 385 12.63 9.58 6.88
N GLY A 386 13.69 9.95 6.16
CA GLY A 386 14.90 9.15 6.02
C GLY A 386 16.07 9.72 6.85
N VAL A 387 16.59 8.93 7.78
CA VAL A 387 17.87 9.21 8.44
C VAL A 387 18.96 8.55 7.61
N VAL A 388 19.73 9.37 6.89
CA VAL A 388 20.69 8.91 5.89
C VAL A 388 22.11 9.08 6.39
N SER A 389 22.88 8.01 6.36
CA SER A 389 24.30 8.00 6.70
C SER A 389 25.14 7.56 5.52
N ARG A 390 26.28 8.20 5.30
CA ARG A 390 27.31 7.72 4.38
C ARG A 390 28.28 6.82 5.16
N MET A 391 28.55 5.67 4.60
CA MET A 391 29.46 4.69 5.16
C MET A 391 30.89 4.96 4.68
N ARG A 392 31.88 4.47 5.41
CA ARG A 392 33.30 4.65 5.01
C ARG A 392 33.72 3.82 3.81
N ARG A 393 32.91 2.84 3.42
CA ARG A 393 33.16 1.93 2.29
C ARG A 393 31.85 1.49 1.67
N ASP A 394 31.91 1.20 0.38
CA ASP A 394 30.80 0.54 -0.30
C ASP A 394 30.43 -0.78 0.37
N PHE A 395 29.15 -1.08 0.39
CA PHE A 395 28.69 -2.40 0.79
C PHE A 395 29.17 -3.44 -0.21
N SER A 396 29.87 -4.47 0.30
CA SER A 396 30.39 -5.55 -0.55
C SER A 396 29.28 -6.32 -1.25
N LEU A 397 28.09 -6.36 -0.64
CA LEU A 397 26.87 -6.95 -1.18
C LEU A 397 26.42 -6.28 -2.48
N LEU A 398 26.70 -4.99 -2.67
CA LEU A 398 26.25 -4.19 -3.80
C LEU A 398 27.34 -3.97 -4.86
N ARG A 399 28.48 -4.62 -4.68
CA ARG A 399 29.66 -4.36 -5.53
C ARG A 399 29.43 -4.76 -6.98
N GLY A 400 29.44 -3.77 -7.87
CA GLY A 400 29.29 -3.95 -9.32
C GLY A 400 27.84 -4.06 -9.77
N ASP A 401 26.87 -3.87 -8.88
CA ASP A 401 25.45 -3.85 -9.19
C ASP A 401 25.03 -2.44 -9.61
N ARG A 402 24.04 -2.34 -10.49
CA ARG A 402 23.61 -1.06 -11.08
C ARG A 402 22.22 -0.63 -10.69
N PHE A 403 21.44 -1.53 -10.10
CA PHE A 403 20.04 -1.30 -9.72
C PHE A 403 19.14 -0.81 -10.86
N ARG A 404 19.44 -1.22 -12.09
CA ARG A 404 18.64 -0.98 -13.28
C ARG A 404 18.70 -2.19 -14.24
N PRO A 405 17.73 -2.32 -15.14
CA PRO A 405 17.80 -3.33 -16.20
C PRO A 405 19.05 -3.14 -17.08
N PRO A 406 19.63 -4.24 -17.59
CA PRO A 406 20.70 -4.14 -18.56
C PRO A 406 20.21 -3.48 -19.85
N GLY A 407 20.98 -2.51 -20.38
CA GLY A 407 20.70 -1.88 -21.66
C GLY A 407 20.91 -2.84 -22.85
N PRO A 408 20.47 -2.45 -24.07
CA PRO A 408 20.67 -3.25 -25.28
C PRO A 408 22.14 -3.56 -25.48
N GLY A 409 22.52 -4.86 -25.52
CA GLY A 409 23.91 -5.32 -25.67
C GLY A 409 24.76 -5.25 -24.39
N GLU A 410 24.24 -4.76 -23.31
CA GLU A 410 24.91 -4.70 -22.01
C GLU A 410 24.84 -6.05 -21.29
N LYS A 411 25.96 -6.49 -20.70
CA LYS A 411 25.97 -7.70 -19.87
C LYS A 411 25.25 -7.44 -18.56
N PRO A 412 24.38 -8.36 -18.09
CA PRO A 412 23.78 -8.27 -16.77
C PRO A 412 24.84 -8.14 -15.67
N ASP A 413 24.57 -7.31 -14.67
CA ASP A 413 25.40 -7.20 -13.48
C ASP A 413 25.32 -8.46 -12.59
N PRO A 414 26.15 -8.58 -11.52
CA PRO A 414 26.14 -9.77 -10.66
C PRO A 414 24.77 -10.05 -10.03
N ALA A 415 24.11 -9.06 -9.42
CA ALA A 415 22.83 -9.23 -8.76
C ALA A 415 21.70 -9.57 -9.74
N PHE A 416 21.73 -9.03 -10.96
CA PHE A 416 20.78 -9.39 -12.01
C PHE A 416 20.89 -10.87 -12.43
N ARG A 417 22.13 -11.39 -12.54
CA ARG A 417 22.35 -12.82 -12.83
C ARG A 417 21.85 -13.74 -11.71
N GLU A 418 22.05 -13.34 -10.44
CA GLU A 418 21.51 -14.09 -9.29
C GLU A 418 19.98 -14.05 -9.32
N TRP A 419 19.38 -12.89 -9.57
CA TRP A 419 17.94 -12.73 -9.67
C TRP A 419 17.30 -13.61 -10.76
N GLN A 420 17.94 -13.81 -11.90
CA GLN A 420 17.46 -14.74 -12.95
C GLN A 420 17.23 -16.16 -12.41
N SER A 421 17.93 -16.55 -11.34
CA SER A 421 17.70 -17.80 -10.61
C SER A 421 16.76 -17.66 -9.40
N GLY A 422 16.11 -16.51 -9.22
CA GLY A 422 15.18 -16.20 -8.13
C GLY A 422 15.86 -15.92 -6.79
N LYS A 423 17.11 -15.48 -6.78
CA LYS A 423 17.95 -15.26 -5.58
C LYS A 423 18.60 -13.88 -5.58
N GLY A 424 19.36 -13.59 -4.54
CA GLY A 424 20.17 -12.38 -4.42
C GLY A 424 19.36 -11.15 -4.02
N ILE A 425 20.05 -10.01 -3.95
CA ILE A 425 19.45 -8.74 -3.46
C ILE A 425 18.33 -8.24 -4.37
N TYR A 426 18.41 -8.46 -5.69
CA TYR A 426 17.35 -8.04 -6.62
C TYR A 426 16.06 -8.86 -6.48
N ALA A 427 16.09 -10.02 -5.84
CA ALA A 427 14.88 -10.78 -5.48
C ALA A 427 14.15 -10.21 -4.24
N THR A 428 14.65 -9.10 -3.67
CA THR A 428 14.10 -8.38 -2.52
C THR A 428 13.84 -6.91 -2.88
N ASN A 429 13.18 -6.18 -2.00
CA ASN A 429 12.98 -4.72 -2.15
C ASN A 429 14.12 -3.89 -1.54
N GLY A 430 15.23 -4.52 -1.13
CA GLY A 430 16.35 -3.88 -0.46
C GLY A 430 16.18 -3.70 1.06
N SER A 431 14.97 -3.82 1.61
CA SER A 431 14.77 -3.72 3.07
C SER A 431 15.29 -4.96 3.78
N LEU A 432 16.07 -4.76 4.85
CA LEU A 432 16.77 -5.84 5.54
C LEU A 432 16.05 -6.28 6.82
N ALA A 433 15.66 -5.32 7.65
CA ALA A 433 14.99 -5.52 8.92
C ALA A 433 14.28 -4.24 9.36
N ALA A 434 13.36 -4.35 10.32
CA ALA A 434 12.70 -3.21 10.92
C ALA A 434 12.79 -3.24 12.44
N ILE A 435 13.03 -2.08 13.04
CA ILE A 435 12.90 -1.81 14.47
C ILE A 435 11.47 -1.32 14.69
N VAL A 436 10.69 -2.07 15.48
CA VAL A 436 9.31 -1.70 15.80
C VAL A 436 9.22 -1.24 17.25
N ARG A 437 8.73 -0.02 17.48
CA ARG A 437 8.72 0.63 18.79
C ARG A 437 7.46 1.46 19.02
N ARG A 438 7.17 1.71 20.29
CA ARG A 438 6.25 2.77 20.69
C ARG A 438 7.01 4.09 20.75
N SER A 439 6.47 5.14 20.14
CA SER A 439 7.07 6.49 20.23
C SER A 439 7.04 7.06 21.64
N ARG A 440 6.11 6.60 22.46
CA ARG A 440 5.99 6.95 23.88
C ARG A 440 5.46 5.79 24.71
N ARG A 441 5.85 5.76 25.98
CA ARG A 441 5.29 4.78 26.94
C ARG A 441 3.78 4.95 27.08
N GLY A 442 3.06 3.84 27.25
CA GLY A 442 1.61 3.83 27.48
C GLY A 442 0.76 3.78 26.21
N LEU A 443 1.34 3.83 25.02
CA LEU A 443 0.58 3.51 23.79
C LEU A 443 0.15 2.04 23.80
N PRO A 444 -1.10 1.73 23.36
CA PRO A 444 -1.60 0.36 23.34
C PRO A 444 -0.80 -0.55 22.40
N ALA A 445 -0.35 -0.02 21.27
CA ALA A 445 0.45 -0.73 20.26
C ALA A 445 1.65 0.10 19.80
N PRO A 446 2.70 -0.52 19.25
CA PRO A 446 3.78 0.19 18.57
C PRO A 446 3.25 1.02 17.42
N ASP A 447 3.82 2.20 17.23
CA ASP A 447 3.42 3.16 16.21
C ASP A 447 4.59 3.64 15.34
N LEU A 448 5.81 3.15 15.60
CA LEU A 448 7.00 3.38 14.80
C LEU A 448 7.48 2.09 14.13
N PHE A 449 7.74 2.17 12.84
CA PHE A 449 8.37 1.14 12.03
C PHE A 449 9.60 1.74 11.35
N VAL A 450 10.78 1.46 11.90
CA VAL A 450 12.05 2.02 11.43
C VAL A 450 12.80 0.93 10.68
N PHE A 451 12.87 1.02 9.36
CA PHE A 451 13.44 -0.05 8.53
C PHE A 451 14.69 0.38 7.79
N GLY A 452 15.65 -0.53 7.71
CA GLY A 452 16.97 -0.28 7.15
C GLY A 452 17.08 -0.64 5.68
N LEU A 453 17.69 0.26 4.91
CA LEU A 453 17.96 0.13 3.48
C LEU A 453 19.45 0.44 3.20
N PRO A 454 20.22 -0.43 2.52
CA PRO A 454 21.58 -0.11 2.07
C PRO A 454 21.50 0.74 0.78
N ALA A 455 20.94 1.93 0.88
CA ALA A 455 20.72 2.86 -0.21
C ALA A 455 20.56 4.29 0.32
N ARG A 456 20.73 5.29 -0.56
CA ARG A 456 20.34 6.67 -0.28
C ARG A 456 18.87 6.87 -0.62
N PHE A 457 18.02 7.06 0.41
CA PHE A 457 16.59 7.28 0.22
C PHE A 457 16.07 8.39 1.15
N GLU A 458 15.59 9.48 0.55
CA GLU A 458 15.09 10.67 1.25
C GLU A 458 13.63 10.98 0.92
N GLY A 459 12.88 10.00 0.40
CA GLY A 459 11.48 10.13 0.01
C GLY A 459 11.28 10.29 -1.50
N TYR A 460 10.06 10.67 -1.89
CA TYR A 460 9.65 10.74 -3.29
C TYR A 460 9.74 12.16 -3.82
N TYR A 461 10.56 12.36 -4.85
CA TYR A 461 10.68 13.57 -5.66
C TYR A 461 11.08 13.15 -7.08
N PRO A 462 10.84 13.94 -8.13
CA PRO A 462 11.22 13.56 -9.48
C PRO A 462 12.71 13.24 -9.60
N GLY A 463 13.06 12.05 -10.08
CA GLY A 463 14.43 11.57 -10.23
C GLY A 463 15.03 10.93 -8.97
N TYR A 464 14.27 10.66 -7.92
CA TYR A 464 14.80 10.08 -6.67
C TYR A 464 15.41 8.68 -6.86
N SER A 465 14.93 7.90 -7.83
CA SER A 465 15.41 6.55 -8.08
C SER A 465 16.87 6.52 -8.57
N ALA A 466 17.36 7.59 -9.21
CA ALA A 466 18.73 7.71 -9.61
C ALA A 466 19.72 7.66 -8.42
N GLY A 467 19.30 8.11 -7.23
CA GLY A 467 20.09 7.99 -6.00
C GLY A 467 20.33 6.55 -5.56
N LEU A 468 19.43 5.62 -5.93
CA LEU A 468 19.58 4.19 -5.63
C LEU A 468 20.65 3.53 -6.53
N GLU A 469 20.83 4.04 -7.73
CA GLU A 469 21.81 3.51 -8.71
C GLU A 469 23.24 3.99 -8.45
N GLN A 470 23.38 5.23 -7.97
CA GLN A 470 24.65 5.95 -7.97
C GLN A 470 25.51 5.72 -6.73
N HIS A 471 24.92 5.24 -5.64
CA HIS A 471 25.57 5.25 -4.32
C HIS A 471 25.44 3.91 -3.60
N HIS A 472 26.58 3.21 -3.44
CA HIS A 472 26.65 1.92 -2.73
C HIS A 472 27.25 2.04 -1.33
N ASP A 473 27.52 3.25 -0.87
CA ASP A 473 28.09 3.59 0.43
C ASP A 473 27.12 4.33 1.35
N TYR A 474 25.80 4.28 1.04
CA TYR A 474 24.77 4.92 1.86
C TYR A 474 23.88 3.89 2.57
N PHE A 475 23.52 4.21 3.80
CA PHE A 475 22.52 3.47 4.56
C PHE A 475 21.43 4.43 5.05
N THR A 476 20.19 4.06 4.83
CA THR A 476 19.03 4.84 5.28
C THR A 476 18.23 4.02 6.29
N TRP A 477 17.95 4.62 7.45
CA TRP A 477 16.84 4.23 8.28
C TRP A 477 15.62 5.05 7.90
N ALA A 478 14.64 4.41 7.25
CA ALA A 478 13.35 5.03 6.96
C ALA A 478 12.44 4.88 8.17
N VAL A 479 12.08 6.01 8.78
CA VAL A 479 11.19 6.10 9.92
C VAL A 479 9.77 6.25 9.41
N LEU A 480 8.88 5.32 9.75
CA LEU A 480 7.46 5.36 9.42
C LEU A 480 6.63 5.45 10.71
N LYS A 481 5.80 6.50 10.81
CA LYS A 481 4.80 6.66 11.87
C LYS A 481 3.46 6.09 11.42
N ALA A 482 3.00 5.04 12.10
CA ALA A 482 1.67 4.43 11.88
C ALA A 482 0.57 5.13 12.69
N HIS A 483 -0.70 4.89 12.31
CA HIS A 483 -1.89 5.36 13.03
C HIS A 483 -1.82 6.87 13.32
N THR A 484 -1.63 7.68 12.28
CA THR A 484 -1.63 9.13 12.39
C THR A 484 -2.93 9.62 13.02
N VAL A 485 -2.84 10.66 13.84
CA VAL A 485 -4.02 11.27 14.47
C VAL A 485 -4.67 12.32 13.58
N ASN A 486 -3.93 12.83 12.59
CA ASN A 486 -4.42 13.81 11.63
C ASN A 486 -5.53 13.23 10.74
N ARG A 487 -6.63 13.98 10.63
CA ARG A 487 -7.82 13.67 9.80
C ARG A 487 -8.28 14.86 8.97
N ALA A 488 -7.47 15.90 8.87
CA ALA A 488 -7.82 17.14 8.17
C ALA A 488 -7.66 17.03 6.65
N GLY A 489 -6.96 16.01 6.16
CA GLY A 489 -6.68 15.89 4.73
C GLY A 489 -7.93 15.76 3.88
N GLU A 490 -7.87 16.26 2.65
CA GLU A 490 -8.99 16.36 1.74
C GLU A 490 -8.62 16.15 0.28
N VAL A 491 -9.60 15.67 -0.50
CA VAL A 491 -9.54 15.47 -1.95
C VAL A 491 -10.67 16.25 -2.57
N LEU A 492 -10.37 17.36 -3.22
CA LEU A 492 -11.33 18.30 -3.80
C LEU A 492 -11.29 18.28 -5.33
N LEU A 493 -12.42 18.55 -5.98
CA LEU A 493 -12.45 18.75 -7.42
C LEU A 493 -11.71 20.05 -7.81
N ARG A 494 -11.07 20.04 -8.99
CA ARG A 494 -10.55 21.24 -9.65
C ARG A 494 -11.54 21.78 -10.70
N SER A 495 -12.28 20.87 -11.34
CA SER A 495 -13.32 21.15 -12.34
C SER A 495 -14.31 19.99 -12.44
N ASP A 496 -15.25 20.08 -13.37
CA ASP A 496 -16.16 19.01 -13.78
C ASP A 496 -15.58 18.11 -14.90
N ASP A 497 -14.37 18.40 -15.40
CA ASP A 497 -13.68 17.54 -16.37
C ASP A 497 -13.11 16.29 -15.68
N PRO A 498 -13.58 15.06 -15.99
CA PRO A 498 -13.11 13.83 -15.35
C PRO A 498 -11.64 13.51 -15.63
N ARG A 499 -11.01 14.15 -16.60
CA ARG A 499 -9.62 13.97 -16.96
C ARG A 499 -8.67 14.77 -16.07
N GLU A 500 -9.17 15.83 -15.43
CA GLU A 500 -8.38 16.66 -14.54
C GLU A 500 -8.24 16.01 -13.16
N PRO A 501 -6.98 15.85 -12.64
CA PRO A 501 -6.78 15.29 -11.32
C PRO A 501 -7.32 16.21 -10.22
N PRO A 502 -7.80 15.65 -9.09
CA PRO A 502 -8.30 16.43 -7.97
C PRO A 502 -7.19 17.25 -7.31
N HIS A 503 -7.60 18.28 -6.57
CA HIS A 503 -6.75 18.99 -5.64
C HIS A 503 -6.66 18.19 -4.34
N ILE A 504 -5.43 17.87 -3.89
CA ILE A 504 -5.17 17.00 -2.75
C ILE A 504 -4.32 17.74 -1.74
N VAL A 505 -4.84 17.89 -0.52
CA VAL A 505 -4.13 18.55 0.58
C VAL A 505 -4.18 17.64 1.80
N PHE A 506 -3.02 17.37 2.40
CA PHE A 506 -2.92 16.48 3.56
C PHE A 506 -3.01 17.21 4.90
N HIS A 507 -2.75 18.51 4.94
CA HIS A 507 -2.71 19.31 6.17
C HIS A 507 -1.80 18.71 7.23
N TYR A 508 -0.50 18.58 6.90
CA TYR A 508 0.46 17.93 7.79
C TYR A 508 0.63 18.69 9.11
N PHE A 509 0.88 17.95 10.17
CA PHE A 509 1.27 18.38 11.51
C PHE A 509 0.43 19.54 12.06
N ASP A 510 0.94 20.77 12.00
CA ASP A 510 0.35 21.96 12.63
C ASP A 510 -0.99 22.39 11.99
N GLU A 511 -1.25 21.97 10.76
CA GLU A 511 -2.54 22.18 10.09
C GLU A 511 -3.53 21.01 10.35
N GLY A 512 -3.06 19.94 10.99
CA GLY A 512 -3.83 18.72 11.20
C GLY A 512 -4.83 18.82 12.32
N THR A 513 -5.66 17.79 12.44
CA THR A 513 -6.55 17.56 13.57
C THR A 513 -5.86 16.66 14.61
N GLY A 514 -6.33 16.71 15.85
CA GLY A 514 -5.89 15.82 16.92
C GLY A 514 -5.11 16.54 18.01
N THR A 515 -4.34 15.76 18.80
CA THR A 515 -3.47 16.30 19.85
C THR A 515 -2.26 16.98 19.23
N GLU A 516 -2.11 18.26 19.49
CA GLU A 516 -0.99 19.07 19.00
C GLU A 516 0.35 18.34 19.16
N GLY A 517 1.08 18.22 18.07
CA GLY A 517 2.42 17.67 18.02
C GLY A 517 2.60 16.17 18.20
N ALA A 518 1.56 15.38 18.47
CA ALA A 518 1.71 13.96 18.78
C ALA A 518 2.35 13.15 17.63
N ASP A 519 1.93 13.38 16.37
CA ASP A 519 2.53 12.73 15.22
C ASP A 519 3.96 13.22 14.95
N LEU A 520 4.18 14.52 15.09
CA LEU A 520 5.49 15.15 14.92
C LEU A 520 6.50 14.62 15.95
N ASP A 521 6.11 14.57 17.23
CA ASP A 521 6.94 14.04 18.32
C ASP A 521 7.28 12.57 18.12
N ALA A 522 6.33 11.80 17.62
CA ALA A 522 6.55 10.39 17.32
C ALA A 522 7.60 10.20 16.21
N VAL A 523 7.54 11.00 15.14
CA VAL A 523 8.55 10.94 14.06
C VAL A 523 9.91 11.37 14.59
N VAL A 524 9.99 12.43 15.39
CA VAL A 524 11.24 12.89 16.04
C VAL A 524 11.85 11.79 16.91
N GLU A 525 11.02 11.04 17.66
CA GLU A 525 11.51 9.91 18.45
C GLU A 525 12.06 8.79 17.55
N GLY A 526 11.41 8.50 16.43
CA GLY A 526 11.91 7.55 15.42
C GLY A 526 13.27 7.97 14.85
N VAL A 527 13.48 9.26 14.60
CA VAL A 527 14.79 9.82 14.18
C VAL A 527 15.85 9.60 15.24
N ARG A 528 15.52 9.82 16.53
CA ARG A 528 16.44 9.58 17.64
C ARG A 528 16.84 8.10 17.73
N ILE A 529 15.87 7.19 17.58
CA ILE A 529 16.13 5.74 17.56
C ILE A 529 17.12 5.39 16.44
N ALA A 530 16.89 5.88 15.22
CA ALA A 530 17.77 5.63 14.07
C ALA A 530 19.18 6.17 14.31
N ARG A 531 19.31 7.41 14.84
CA ARG A 531 20.59 8.01 15.19
C ARG A 531 21.35 7.22 16.26
N ASP A 532 20.65 6.70 17.26
CA ASP A 532 21.25 5.91 18.33
C ASP A 532 21.86 4.60 17.80
N VAL A 533 21.19 3.94 16.86
CA VAL A 533 21.73 2.76 16.19
C VAL A 533 22.99 3.12 15.39
N MET A 534 22.95 4.18 14.59
CA MET A 534 24.10 4.57 13.77
C MET A 534 25.30 5.07 14.59
N ARG A 535 25.08 5.70 15.75
CA ARG A 535 26.17 6.06 16.68
C ARG A 535 26.90 4.81 17.21
N ARG A 536 26.20 3.72 17.47
CA ARG A 536 26.82 2.45 17.90
C ARG A 536 27.62 1.78 16.77
N ALA A 537 27.16 1.94 15.52
CA ALA A 537 27.89 1.46 14.35
C ALA A 537 29.25 2.19 14.12
N GLY A 538 29.49 3.29 14.80
CA GLY A 538 30.76 3.98 15.03
C GLY A 538 31.69 4.04 13.82
N ASP A 539 32.73 3.21 13.82
CA ASP A 539 33.77 3.21 12.79
C ASP A 539 33.28 2.82 11.38
N LEU A 540 32.09 2.28 11.24
CA LEU A 540 31.51 1.99 9.91
C LEU A 540 30.97 3.25 9.24
N VAL A 541 30.59 4.29 10.02
CA VAL A 541 29.95 5.51 9.53
C VAL A 541 30.99 6.57 9.23
N ALA A 542 30.92 7.18 8.05
CA ALA A 542 31.72 8.35 7.70
C ALA A 542 31.07 9.64 8.20
N GLU A 543 29.78 9.81 7.95
CA GLU A 543 29.01 10.99 8.36
C GLU A 543 27.49 10.71 8.33
N GLU A 544 26.71 11.43 9.13
CA GLU A 544 25.28 11.56 8.95
C GLU A 544 24.99 12.67 7.93
N VAL A 545 24.30 12.31 6.84
CA VAL A 545 24.00 13.22 5.73
C VAL A 545 22.65 13.92 5.95
N SER A 546 21.67 13.19 6.45
CA SER A 546 20.30 13.69 6.72
C SER A 546 19.75 13.07 8.01
N PRO A 547 19.31 13.87 8.98
CA PRO A 547 19.21 15.35 9.06
C PRO A 547 20.54 16.10 8.99
N GLY A 548 21.68 15.45 9.29
CA GLY A 548 23.00 16.05 9.31
C GLY A 548 23.39 16.66 10.67
N PRO A 549 24.68 16.99 10.84
CA PRO A 549 25.26 17.41 12.13
C PRO A 549 24.77 18.77 12.63
N SER A 550 24.14 19.57 11.79
CA SER A 550 23.58 20.88 12.19
C SER A 550 22.23 20.79 12.91
N VAL A 551 21.56 19.65 12.85
CA VAL A 551 20.24 19.43 13.45
C VAL A 551 20.39 18.60 14.71
N GLN A 552 20.46 19.25 15.88
CA GLN A 552 20.80 18.59 17.16
C GLN A 552 19.70 18.72 18.23
N THR A 553 19.06 19.89 18.31
CA THR A 553 18.04 20.15 19.33
C THR A 553 16.69 19.51 18.97
N GLY A 554 15.82 19.37 19.96
CA GLY A 554 14.47 18.86 19.72
C GLY A 554 13.66 19.73 18.77
N GLU A 555 13.84 21.06 18.82
CA GLU A 555 13.12 21.99 17.93
C GLU A 555 13.67 21.95 16.50
N GLU A 556 14.99 21.91 16.32
CA GLU A 556 15.61 21.73 15.01
C GLU A 556 15.17 20.41 14.35
N LEU A 557 15.01 19.33 15.13
CA LEU A 557 14.46 18.06 14.62
C LEU A 557 13.00 18.19 14.21
N ARG A 558 12.17 18.91 14.97
CA ARG A 558 10.78 19.17 14.62
C ARG A 558 10.67 19.96 13.32
N ASP A 559 11.47 21.02 13.17
CA ASP A 559 11.49 21.81 11.93
C ASP A 559 11.98 20.99 10.75
N TRP A 560 13.03 20.21 10.94
CA TRP A 560 13.52 19.32 9.91
C TRP A 560 12.46 18.28 9.49
N VAL A 561 11.72 17.69 10.43
CA VAL A 561 10.64 16.75 10.12
C VAL A 561 9.53 17.44 9.32
N ARG A 562 9.12 18.67 9.70
CA ARG A 562 8.13 19.45 8.93
C ARG A 562 8.56 19.67 7.49
N ASP A 563 9.84 19.96 7.27
CA ASP A 563 10.39 20.28 5.95
C ASP A 563 10.75 19.04 5.11
N GLN A 564 10.78 17.83 5.72
CA GLN A 564 11.26 16.62 5.07
C GLN A 564 10.25 15.47 5.02
N ALA A 565 9.21 15.48 5.82
CA ALA A 565 8.26 14.38 5.88
C ALA A 565 7.54 14.15 4.56
N TRP A 566 7.27 12.90 4.26
CA TRP A 566 6.47 12.47 3.12
C TRP A 566 5.49 11.39 3.53
N GLY A 567 4.62 10.95 2.60
CA GLY A 567 3.76 9.78 2.71
C GLY A 567 3.46 9.21 1.33
N HIS A 568 2.89 8.00 1.29
CA HIS A 568 2.47 7.34 0.07
C HIS A 568 1.36 6.31 0.31
N HIS A 569 0.73 6.33 1.48
CA HIS A 569 -0.32 5.42 1.92
C HIS A 569 -1.71 6.08 2.02
N ALA A 570 -2.02 7.04 1.14
CA ALA A 570 -3.30 7.75 1.10
C ALA A 570 -4.50 6.80 1.25
N SER A 571 -5.41 7.13 2.17
CA SER A 571 -6.56 6.31 2.56
C SER A 571 -7.66 7.15 3.19
N CYS A 572 -8.77 6.51 3.55
CA CYS A 572 -9.82 7.04 4.45
C CYS A 572 -10.74 8.12 3.86
N THR A 573 -10.76 8.37 2.57
CA THR A 573 -11.56 9.45 1.93
C THR A 573 -13.03 9.13 1.66
N CYS A 574 -13.47 7.89 1.93
CA CYS A 574 -14.86 7.43 1.84
C CYS A 574 -15.17 6.45 2.98
N PRO A 575 -15.04 6.86 4.26
CA PRO A 575 -14.93 5.95 5.39
C PRO A 575 -16.18 5.13 5.67
N ILE A 576 -15.97 3.90 6.17
CA ILE A 576 -17.00 3.06 6.77
C ILE A 576 -17.46 3.69 8.08
N GLY A 577 -18.78 3.73 8.30
CA GLY A 577 -19.37 4.16 9.53
C GLY A 577 -20.90 4.06 9.53
N PRO A 578 -21.57 4.44 10.63
CA PRO A 578 -23.02 4.45 10.70
C PRO A 578 -23.60 5.58 9.84
N ALA A 579 -24.80 5.38 9.27
CA ALA A 579 -25.47 6.39 8.45
C ALA A 579 -25.83 7.69 9.22
N SER A 580 -25.80 7.66 10.55
CA SER A 580 -26.01 8.83 11.41
C SER A 580 -24.77 9.74 11.51
N ASP A 581 -23.59 9.26 11.10
CA ASP A 581 -22.37 10.06 11.04
C ASP A 581 -22.25 10.71 9.65
N PRO A 582 -22.35 12.04 9.54
CA PRO A 582 -22.23 12.73 8.25
C PRO A 582 -20.86 12.58 7.60
N GLY A 583 -19.82 12.21 8.34
CA GLY A 583 -18.50 11.91 7.85
C GLY A 583 -18.38 10.53 7.21
N SER A 584 -19.31 9.60 7.47
CA SER A 584 -19.28 8.27 6.89
C SER A 584 -19.88 8.22 5.48
N VAL A 585 -19.30 7.39 4.62
CA VAL A 585 -19.69 7.28 3.20
C VAL A 585 -20.28 5.90 2.88
N VAL A 586 -19.77 4.85 3.54
CA VAL A 586 -20.25 3.48 3.31
C VAL A 586 -20.59 2.77 4.62
N ASP A 587 -21.48 1.79 4.53
CA ASP A 587 -21.80 0.89 5.67
C ASP A 587 -20.76 -0.25 5.82
N SER A 588 -20.93 -1.09 6.84
CA SER A 588 -20.07 -2.26 7.11
C SER A 588 -20.10 -3.31 6.01
N ARG A 589 -21.05 -3.23 5.07
CA ARG A 589 -21.17 -4.08 3.90
C ARG A 589 -20.69 -3.39 2.62
N PHE A 590 -19.94 -2.30 2.75
CA PHE A 590 -19.35 -1.50 1.65
C PHE A 590 -20.35 -0.72 0.79
N ARG A 591 -21.63 -0.69 1.13
CA ARG A 591 -22.67 0.01 0.36
C ARG A 591 -22.62 1.50 0.62
N VAL A 592 -22.68 2.30 -0.44
CA VAL A 592 -22.73 3.76 -0.34
C VAL A 592 -24.05 4.18 0.33
N HIS A 593 -23.98 4.99 1.39
CA HIS A 593 -25.16 5.48 2.07
C HIS A 593 -26.09 6.25 1.13
N GLY A 594 -27.38 5.95 1.20
CA GLY A 594 -28.39 6.61 0.37
C GLY A 594 -28.44 6.18 -1.12
N ALA A 595 -27.53 5.33 -1.58
CA ALA A 595 -27.56 4.74 -2.90
C ALA A 595 -27.75 3.22 -2.82
N THR A 596 -28.23 2.62 -3.89
CA THR A 596 -28.36 1.16 -4.01
C THR A 596 -27.54 0.66 -5.19
N ARG A 597 -27.11 -0.62 -5.13
CA ARG A 597 -26.30 -1.25 -6.19
C ARG A 597 -24.95 -0.54 -6.46
N LEU A 598 -24.44 0.21 -5.46
CA LEU A 598 -23.17 0.93 -5.50
C LEU A 598 -22.36 0.61 -4.24
N ARG A 599 -21.14 0.12 -4.43
CA ARG A 599 -20.19 -0.15 -3.34
C ARG A 599 -18.83 0.46 -3.60
N ILE A 600 -18.04 0.58 -2.52
CA ILE A 600 -16.64 1.01 -2.59
C ILE A 600 -15.77 -0.06 -1.93
N VAL A 601 -14.72 -0.50 -2.64
CA VAL A 601 -13.80 -1.54 -2.14
C VAL A 601 -12.35 -1.17 -2.47
N ASP A 602 -11.79 -0.23 -1.73
CA ASP A 602 -10.38 0.18 -1.80
C ASP A 602 -9.93 0.85 -0.49
N ALA A 603 -8.75 1.47 -0.47
CA ALA A 603 -8.19 2.09 0.71
C ALA A 603 -9.00 3.30 1.24
N SER A 604 -9.90 3.88 0.43
CA SER A 604 -10.71 5.01 0.85
C SER A 604 -11.70 4.67 1.96
N VAL A 605 -12.10 3.39 2.09
CA VAL A 605 -13.16 2.99 3.02
C VAL A 605 -12.70 2.85 4.48
N PHE A 606 -11.42 2.86 4.77
CA PHE A 606 -10.99 2.78 6.16
C PHE A 606 -11.40 4.04 6.93
N PRO A 607 -11.96 3.92 8.15
CA PRO A 607 -12.25 5.07 9.00
C PRO A 607 -10.98 5.68 9.60
N ARG A 608 -9.93 4.87 9.73
CA ARG A 608 -8.59 5.23 10.16
C ARG A 608 -7.58 4.40 9.36
N ILE A 609 -6.43 4.99 9.04
CA ILE A 609 -5.37 4.33 8.30
C ILE A 609 -4.85 3.10 9.05
N PRO A 610 -4.91 1.86 8.46
CA PRO A 610 -4.62 0.62 9.16
C PRO A 610 -3.15 0.23 9.15
N GLY A 611 -2.68 -0.38 10.23
CA GLY A 611 -1.37 -1.05 10.35
C GLY A 611 -0.15 -0.17 10.05
N PHE A 612 0.98 -0.78 9.72
CA PHE A 612 2.18 -0.08 9.21
C PHE A 612 2.14 0.09 7.70
N PHE A 613 1.68 -0.90 6.93
CA PHE A 613 1.54 -0.86 5.48
C PHE A 613 0.11 -1.26 5.09
N ILE A 614 -0.51 -0.48 4.20
CA ILE A 614 -1.96 -0.63 3.96
C ILE A 614 -2.33 -1.74 2.97
N VAL A 615 -1.40 -2.21 2.12
CA VAL A 615 -1.73 -3.10 1.01
C VAL A 615 -2.35 -4.43 1.46
N THR A 616 -1.80 -5.03 2.53
CA THR A 616 -2.32 -6.29 3.11
C THR A 616 -3.76 -6.11 3.60
N SER A 617 -4.03 -4.99 4.28
CA SER A 617 -5.38 -4.63 4.76
C SER A 617 -6.36 -4.49 3.59
N VAL A 618 -5.94 -3.86 2.48
CA VAL A 618 -6.80 -3.68 1.30
C VAL A 618 -7.06 -5.03 0.61
N TYR A 619 -6.09 -5.92 0.53
CA TYR A 619 -6.31 -7.27 0.01
C TYR A 619 -7.31 -8.07 0.87
N MET A 620 -7.16 -8.03 2.20
CA MET A 620 -8.10 -8.68 3.13
C MET A 620 -9.50 -8.10 3.03
N LEU A 621 -9.60 -6.78 2.87
CA LEU A 621 -10.86 -6.07 2.64
C LEU A 621 -11.53 -6.53 1.34
N ALA A 622 -10.79 -6.70 0.26
CA ALA A 622 -11.29 -7.20 -1.02
C ALA A 622 -11.84 -8.64 -0.92
N GLU A 623 -11.13 -9.51 -0.20
CA GLU A 623 -11.58 -10.87 0.08
C GLU A 623 -12.88 -10.90 0.91
N LYS A 624 -12.99 -10.03 1.95
CA LYS A 624 -14.22 -9.87 2.73
C LYS A 624 -15.37 -9.32 1.90
N ALA A 625 -15.12 -8.27 1.11
CA ALA A 625 -16.14 -7.67 0.25
C ALA A 625 -16.70 -8.69 -0.75
N SER A 626 -15.86 -9.56 -1.29
CA SER A 626 -16.29 -10.64 -2.17
C SER A 626 -17.30 -11.56 -1.52
N ASP A 627 -17.05 -11.99 -0.27
CA ASP A 627 -17.98 -12.85 0.47
C ASP A 627 -19.30 -12.13 0.74
N VAL A 628 -19.23 -10.85 1.16
CA VAL A 628 -20.42 -10.03 1.45
C VAL A 628 -21.28 -9.85 0.20
N ILE A 629 -20.67 -9.53 -0.95
CA ILE A 629 -21.37 -9.34 -2.23
C ILE A 629 -22.01 -10.66 -2.70
N LEU A 630 -21.28 -11.77 -2.61
CA LEU A 630 -21.79 -13.08 -3.00
C LEU A 630 -22.91 -13.58 -2.06
N GLN A 631 -22.87 -13.22 -0.80
CA GLN A 631 -23.94 -13.50 0.16
C GLN A 631 -25.21 -12.71 -0.22
N ASP A 632 -25.07 -11.39 -0.48
CA ASP A 632 -26.20 -10.53 -0.87
C ASP A 632 -26.80 -10.96 -2.22
N ALA A 633 -25.98 -11.52 -3.12
CA ALA A 633 -26.45 -12.00 -4.42
C ALA A 633 -27.31 -13.29 -4.35
N ARG A 634 -27.27 -14.01 -3.21
CA ARG A 634 -28.05 -15.24 -2.97
C ARG A 634 -29.33 -14.98 -2.17
N SER A 635 -29.39 -13.84 -1.46
CA SER A 635 -30.59 -13.37 -0.73
C SER A 635 -31.55 -12.66 -1.67
#